data_9fd47261921dff568140c2c8cdc6d148
#
_entry.id   9fd47261921dff568140c2c8cdc6d148
#
_cell.length_a   1.000
_cell.length_b   1.000
_cell.length_c   1.000
_cell.angle_alpha   90.00
_cell.angle_beta   90.00
_cell.angle_gamma   90.00
#
_symmetry.space_group_name_H-M   'P 1'
#
loop_
_entity.id
_entity.type
_entity.pdbx_description
1 polymer ?
#
loop_
_entity_poly.entity_id
_entity_poly.type
_entity_poly.pdbx_seq_one_letter_code
_entity_poly.pdbx_strand_id
1 'polypeptide(L)'
;MSVSGKVGGAGDVARRLAFFKGLQAITTRIHATHDIDEIIFELSAELCVLFDAVRLTIYTVDETGAAIVTKVKLGLNSVQSIRLPIAENSIAGYVALTGKTVNLPDVYDPAALKAISPQLEFRHEVDDSTGFRAREMLAAAINDPESGKRVGVIQLINSKSGTPFSAVAEEGLLGLAQTLGVALSRHIQAPAHLRSRFDALVADGRITAEELGELTREARDSGASLESLLLGNLGLSAVDLGEAAARFYGVPYEPFNPNRVKPMDLLRYLKRDYVQQSHWLPLEETNEGVVILAVDPEQVKTSRIAQNVFPKKRLVFRVSTRDEFERTVNQFFEPSLEMGSVSDLLSDMDEDSDDSSFGDDVNAASDNELVKLVNKVIIDAYKQGASDIHIEPRPGKEKTLIRFRRDGTLVPYIEVPASYRNPLITRIKIMCDLDISERRKPQDGKIKFRKYAPLDIELRVATLPTAGGLEDVVMRVLSSNEPVPLDGLDLSEGNLDALKGAVAKPYGLFFVCGPTGSGKTTTLHSILGYLNTPETKIWTAEDPVEITQKGLRQVQVNRKAGLDFATMMRAFLRADPDVIMVGEMRDKETVAVGIEASLTGHLVFSTLHTNSAPESVVRLLDMGMDPFNFADALLGVLAQRLAKRLCKSCKVAYEPDRAEIDHLLDEYCADMQGTPAFVADPVAAREAILSLWRARHANDQGKFVLYRANGCPECTQGYRGRVGLHELMLGSDHIKALILERARASELLGAAMSDGMRTLRQDGIEKVLAGLTDIKQVRKVCVR
;
A
#
# COMPACT_ATOMS: atom_id res chain seq x y z
N MET A 1 -33.72 -14.87 49.01
CA MET A 1 -32.92 -16.03 48.53
C MET A 1 -32.04 -15.58 47.39
N SER A 2 -30.77 -15.50 47.63
CA SER A 2 -29.74 -14.95 46.76
C SER A 2 -29.40 -15.90 45.61
N VAL A 3 -29.51 -15.41 44.37
CA VAL A 3 -28.97 -16.09 43.21
C VAL A 3 -27.58 -15.51 42.95
N SER A 4 -26.57 -16.25 43.34
CA SER A 4 -25.14 -15.97 43.05
C SER A 4 -24.82 -16.39 41.62
N GLY A 5 -24.82 -15.45 40.69
CA GLY A 5 -24.25 -15.61 39.35
C GLY A 5 -22.73 -15.44 39.41
N LYS A 6 -21.98 -16.51 39.23
CA LYS A 6 -20.52 -16.46 39.02
C LYS A 6 -20.22 -15.70 37.73
N VAL A 7 -19.62 -14.53 37.84
CA VAL A 7 -19.03 -13.77 36.75
C VAL A 7 -17.79 -14.56 36.24
N GLY A 8 -17.88 -15.07 35.02
CA GLY A 8 -16.74 -15.70 34.35
C GLY A 8 -15.62 -14.68 34.15
N GLY A 9 -14.40 -15.04 34.55
CA GLY A 9 -13.25 -14.14 34.49
C GLY A 9 -12.88 -13.73 33.05
N ALA A 10 -12.24 -12.56 32.87
CA ALA A 10 -11.83 -12.00 31.58
C ALA A 10 -11.05 -13.00 30.68
N GLY A 11 -10.36 -13.99 31.28
CA GLY A 11 -9.68 -15.06 30.56
C GLY A 11 -10.61 -16.07 29.87
N ASP A 12 -11.83 -16.26 30.38
CA ASP A 12 -12.80 -17.20 29.82
C ASP A 12 -13.52 -16.60 28.60
N VAL A 13 -13.80 -15.30 28.65
CA VAL A 13 -14.35 -14.54 27.52
C VAL A 13 -13.34 -14.47 26.37
N ALA A 14 -12.06 -14.28 26.66
CA ALA A 14 -11.01 -14.22 25.63
C ALA A 14 -10.83 -15.60 24.95
N ARG A 15 -10.84 -16.70 25.69
CA ARG A 15 -10.76 -18.06 25.13
C ARG A 15 -11.98 -18.39 24.26
N ARG A 16 -13.17 -18.05 24.73
CA ARG A 16 -14.40 -18.23 23.96
C ARG A 16 -14.38 -17.42 22.64
N LEU A 17 -13.92 -16.17 22.68
CA LEU A 17 -13.79 -15.34 21.49
C LEU A 17 -12.76 -15.91 20.50
N ALA A 18 -11.62 -16.40 20.98
CA ALA A 18 -10.60 -17.04 20.15
C ALA A 18 -11.12 -18.30 19.47
N PHE A 19 -11.87 -19.14 20.20
CA PHE A 19 -12.52 -20.34 19.67
C PHE A 19 -13.48 -20.02 18.54
N PHE A 20 -14.41 -19.05 18.73
CA PHE A 20 -15.37 -18.70 17.69
C PHE A 20 -14.74 -17.99 16.48
N LYS A 21 -13.65 -17.23 16.67
CA LYS A 21 -12.87 -16.71 15.53
C LYS A 21 -12.22 -17.81 14.71
N GLY A 22 -11.65 -18.82 15.37
CA GLY A 22 -11.11 -19.99 14.69
C GLY A 22 -12.18 -20.78 13.94
N LEU A 23 -13.34 -20.98 14.56
CA LEU A 23 -14.48 -21.64 13.94
C LEU A 23 -14.98 -20.88 12.71
N GLN A 24 -15.06 -19.56 12.77
CA GLN A 24 -15.46 -18.71 11.64
C GLN A 24 -14.50 -18.83 10.47
N ALA A 25 -13.20 -18.89 10.71
CA ALA A 25 -12.20 -19.07 9.64
C ALA A 25 -12.38 -20.41 8.91
N ILE A 26 -12.65 -21.51 9.67
CA ILE A 26 -12.88 -22.83 9.09
C ILE A 26 -14.23 -22.90 8.35
N THR A 27 -15.29 -22.31 8.92
CA THR A 27 -16.61 -22.28 8.26
C THR A 27 -16.56 -21.51 6.93
N THR A 28 -15.76 -20.44 6.85
CA THR A 28 -15.54 -19.73 5.58
C THR A 28 -14.89 -20.64 4.52
N ARG A 29 -13.95 -21.49 4.91
CA ARG A 29 -13.32 -22.47 4.00
C ARG A 29 -14.26 -23.59 3.61
N ILE A 30 -15.11 -24.11 4.51
CA ILE A 30 -16.15 -25.07 4.19
C ILE A 30 -17.09 -24.53 3.10
N HIS A 31 -17.44 -23.24 3.18
CA HIS A 31 -18.26 -22.60 2.16
C HIS A 31 -17.53 -22.44 0.81
N ALA A 32 -16.23 -22.32 0.82
CA ALA A 32 -15.42 -22.19 -0.40
C ALA A 32 -15.13 -23.53 -1.09
N THR A 33 -15.35 -24.64 -0.38
CA THR A 33 -15.03 -26.00 -0.83
C THR A 33 -16.27 -26.67 -1.41
N HIS A 34 -16.13 -27.23 -2.60
CA HIS A 34 -17.23 -27.89 -3.33
C HIS A 34 -17.13 -29.42 -3.33
N ASP A 35 -16.06 -29.97 -2.76
CA ASP A 35 -15.84 -31.42 -2.68
C ASP A 35 -16.08 -31.90 -1.23
N ILE A 36 -17.04 -32.82 -1.06
CA ILE A 36 -17.37 -33.43 0.23
C ILE A 36 -16.16 -34.20 0.79
N ASP A 37 -15.41 -34.88 -0.04
CA ASP A 37 -14.24 -35.64 0.40
C ASP A 37 -13.15 -34.69 0.93
N GLU A 38 -12.98 -33.51 0.37
CA GLU A 38 -12.09 -32.45 0.89
C GLU A 38 -12.54 -31.93 2.27
N ILE A 39 -13.84 -31.70 2.44
CA ILE A 39 -14.41 -31.28 3.74
C ILE A 39 -14.17 -32.38 4.79
N ILE A 40 -14.39 -33.64 4.44
CA ILE A 40 -14.27 -34.76 5.36
C ILE A 40 -12.80 -35.05 5.71
N PHE A 41 -11.86 -34.93 4.77
CA PHE A 41 -10.48 -35.37 4.98
C PHE A 41 -9.51 -34.23 5.34
N GLU A 42 -9.60 -33.07 4.69
CA GLU A 42 -8.61 -31.99 4.89
C GLU A 42 -8.96 -31.08 6.05
N LEU A 43 -10.24 -30.70 6.20
CA LEU A 43 -10.64 -29.83 7.29
C LEU A 43 -10.82 -30.53 8.62
N SER A 44 -10.94 -31.86 8.64
CA SER A 44 -11.09 -32.64 9.86
C SER A 44 -9.93 -32.49 10.83
N ALA A 45 -8.70 -32.35 10.34
CA ALA A 45 -7.51 -32.19 11.18
C ALA A 45 -7.51 -30.82 11.91
N GLU A 46 -7.87 -29.75 11.22
CA GLU A 46 -7.98 -28.40 11.80
C GLU A 46 -9.13 -28.30 12.80
N LEU A 47 -10.27 -28.91 12.48
CA LEU A 47 -11.40 -28.99 13.39
C LEU A 47 -11.07 -29.80 14.66
N CYS A 48 -10.33 -30.90 14.54
CA CYS A 48 -9.84 -31.65 15.69
C CYS A 48 -8.94 -30.80 16.60
N VAL A 49 -8.09 -29.93 16.04
CA VAL A 49 -7.29 -29.00 16.84
C VAL A 49 -8.17 -27.95 17.53
N LEU A 50 -9.10 -27.37 16.82
CA LEU A 50 -9.99 -26.31 17.35
C LEU A 50 -10.89 -26.81 18.49
N PHE A 51 -11.45 -28.01 18.33
CA PHE A 51 -12.37 -28.62 19.32
C PHE A 51 -11.63 -29.43 20.41
N ASP A 52 -10.32 -29.45 20.41
CA ASP A 52 -9.50 -30.30 21.30
C ASP A 52 -9.88 -31.79 21.20
N ALA A 53 -10.29 -32.25 20.02
CA ALA A 53 -10.74 -33.61 19.76
C ALA A 53 -9.61 -34.46 19.14
N VAL A 54 -9.61 -35.76 19.44
CA VAL A 54 -8.69 -36.71 18.82
C VAL A 54 -9.16 -37.08 17.42
N ARG A 55 -10.48 -37.23 17.25
CA ARG A 55 -11.08 -37.63 15.96
C ARG A 55 -12.38 -36.89 15.70
N LEU A 56 -12.62 -36.55 14.45
CA LEU A 56 -13.89 -36.04 13.92
C LEU A 56 -14.39 -36.98 12.83
N THR A 57 -15.68 -37.24 12.82
CA THR A 57 -16.34 -38.06 11.79
C THR A 57 -17.58 -37.35 11.30
N ILE A 58 -17.75 -37.24 9.98
CA ILE A 58 -18.92 -36.69 9.34
C ILE A 58 -19.61 -37.84 8.59
N TYR A 59 -20.88 -38.04 8.86
CA TYR A 59 -21.75 -38.98 8.17
C TYR A 59 -22.73 -38.23 7.26
N THR A 60 -22.97 -38.71 6.07
CA THR A 60 -24.03 -38.25 5.17
C THR A 60 -25.16 -39.28 5.10
N VAL A 61 -26.39 -38.81 4.94
CA VAL A 61 -27.53 -39.70 4.72
C VAL A 61 -27.42 -40.30 3.35
N ASP A 62 -27.63 -41.63 3.19
CA ASP A 62 -27.59 -42.30 1.92
C ASP A 62 -28.80 -41.98 1.01
N GLU A 63 -28.75 -42.37 -0.27
CA GLU A 63 -29.80 -42.10 -1.26
C GLU A 63 -31.17 -42.68 -0.89
N THR A 64 -31.18 -43.72 -0.06
CA THR A 64 -32.43 -44.38 0.40
C THR A 64 -33.04 -43.69 1.62
N GLY A 65 -32.29 -42.82 2.33
CA GLY A 65 -32.70 -42.19 3.58
C GLY A 65 -32.78 -43.17 4.79
N ALA A 66 -32.29 -44.40 4.64
CA ALA A 66 -32.38 -45.46 5.65
C ALA A 66 -31.10 -45.60 6.49
N ALA A 67 -29.98 -45.12 6.01
CA ALA A 67 -28.69 -45.22 6.69
C ALA A 67 -27.85 -43.91 6.56
N ILE A 68 -26.89 -43.81 7.42
CA ILE A 68 -25.81 -42.80 7.33
C ILE A 68 -24.50 -43.46 6.97
N VAL A 69 -23.72 -42.81 6.10
CA VAL A 69 -22.48 -43.36 5.53
C VAL A 69 -21.35 -42.36 5.72
N THR A 70 -20.17 -42.87 6.07
CA THR A 70 -18.94 -42.07 6.11
C THR A 70 -17.78 -42.84 5.48
N LYS A 71 -16.78 -42.10 5.01
CA LYS A 71 -15.49 -42.64 4.56
C LYS A 71 -14.41 -42.37 5.60
N VAL A 72 -13.71 -43.42 6.05
CA VAL A 72 -12.63 -43.32 7.03
C VAL A 72 -11.33 -43.73 6.42
N LYS A 73 -10.31 -42.91 6.54
CA LYS A 73 -8.94 -43.21 6.07
C LYS A 73 -8.23 -44.13 7.06
N LEU A 74 -7.91 -45.35 6.67
CA LEU A 74 -7.13 -46.32 7.43
C LEU A 74 -5.73 -46.42 6.82
N GLY A 75 -4.74 -45.68 7.39
CA GLY A 75 -3.35 -45.66 6.89
C GLY A 75 -3.16 -44.79 5.62
N LEU A 76 -2.02 -44.94 4.95
CA LEU A 76 -1.60 -44.04 3.85
C LEU A 76 -2.44 -44.17 2.56
N ASN A 77 -3.06 -45.34 2.27
CA ASN A 77 -3.72 -45.61 0.98
C ASN A 77 -5.03 -46.39 1.04
N SER A 78 -5.68 -46.60 2.19
CA SER A 78 -6.96 -47.33 2.27
C SER A 78 -8.06 -46.45 2.88
N VAL A 79 -9.17 -46.36 2.16
CA VAL A 79 -10.42 -45.72 2.61
C VAL A 79 -11.47 -46.77 2.81
N GLN A 80 -12.02 -46.89 4.02
CA GLN A 80 -13.12 -47.80 4.33
C GLN A 80 -14.42 -47.01 4.50
N SER A 81 -15.51 -47.50 3.89
CA SER A 81 -16.85 -46.94 4.06
C SER A 81 -17.53 -47.61 5.24
N ILE A 82 -17.99 -46.80 6.21
CA ILE A 82 -18.79 -47.27 7.36
C ILE A 82 -20.24 -46.85 7.08
N ARG A 83 -21.16 -47.82 7.15
CA ARG A 83 -22.59 -47.62 6.97
C ARG A 83 -23.32 -47.98 8.27
N LEU A 84 -24.10 -47.04 8.82
CA LEU A 84 -24.90 -47.26 10.03
C LEU A 84 -26.37 -47.01 9.75
N PRO A 85 -27.28 -47.86 10.20
CA PRO A 85 -28.70 -47.60 10.06
C PRO A 85 -29.15 -46.39 10.88
N ILE A 86 -30.16 -45.66 10.40
CA ILE A 86 -30.80 -44.58 11.12
C ILE A 86 -31.78 -45.21 12.11
N ALA A 87 -31.28 -45.56 13.32
CA ALA A 87 -32.02 -46.28 14.33
C ALA A 87 -31.44 -45.93 15.72
N GLU A 88 -32.17 -46.28 16.77
CA GLU A 88 -31.75 -45.99 18.17
C GLU A 88 -30.59 -46.87 18.69
N ASN A 89 -30.10 -47.80 17.93
CA ASN A 89 -29.11 -48.80 18.31
C ASN A 89 -27.65 -48.37 18.14
N SER A 90 -27.40 -47.07 17.82
CA SER A 90 -26.06 -46.49 17.78
C SER A 90 -26.16 -45.00 18.03
N ILE A 91 -25.11 -44.36 18.61
CA ILE A 91 -25.12 -42.92 18.92
C ILE A 91 -25.36 -42.08 17.69
N ALA A 92 -24.62 -42.32 16.59
CA ALA A 92 -24.79 -41.57 15.33
C ALA A 92 -26.16 -41.85 14.70
N GLY A 93 -26.65 -43.11 14.74
CA GLY A 93 -28.00 -43.47 14.26
C GLY A 93 -29.10 -42.82 15.05
N TYR A 94 -28.97 -42.77 16.38
CA TYR A 94 -29.90 -42.09 17.26
C TYR A 94 -29.97 -40.59 17.00
N VAL A 95 -28.82 -39.92 16.85
CA VAL A 95 -28.73 -38.50 16.49
C VAL A 95 -29.33 -38.26 15.11
N ALA A 96 -29.09 -39.14 14.16
CA ALA A 96 -29.72 -39.10 12.82
C ALA A 96 -31.23 -39.20 12.88
N LEU A 97 -31.76 -40.11 13.72
CA LEU A 97 -33.20 -40.35 13.87
C LEU A 97 -33.90 -39.20 14.59
N THR A 98 -33.37 -38.80 15.78
CA THR A 98 -34.05 -37.89 16.70
C THR A 98 -33.76 -36.42 16.52
N GLY A 99 -32.56 -36.10 15.97
CA GLY A 99 -32.04 -34.75 15.88
C GLY A 99 -31.48 -34.17 17.17
N LYS A 100 -31.52 -34.93 18.23
CA LYS A 100 -31.02 -34.48 19.53
C LYS A 100 -29.50 -34.58 19.59
N THR A 101 -28.83 -33.52 20.04
CA THR A 101 -27.41 -33.54 20.33
C THR A 101 -27.12 -34.46 21.51
N VAL A 102 -26.07 -35.26 21.41
CA VAL A 102 -25.64 -36.20 22.45
C VAL A 102 -24.23 -35.83 22.87
N ASN A 103 -24.03 -35.56 24.16
CA ASN A 103 -22.72 -35.29 24.76
C ASN A 103 -22.49 -36.32 25.91
N LEU A 104 -21.61 -37.29 25.68
CA LEU A 104 -21.34 -38.39 26.60
C LEU A 104 -19.91 -38.28 27.13
N PRO A 105 -19.75 -38.35 28.45
CA PRO A 105 -18.42 -38.37 29.08
C PRO A 105 -17.72 -39.74 28.96
N ASP A 106 -18.46 -40.82 28.81
CA ASP A 106 -17.98 -42.16 28.58
C ASP A 106 -19.02 -42.99 27.78
N VAL A 107 -18.64 -43.42 26.58
CA VAL A 107 -19.54 -44.23 25.71
C VAL A 107 -19.64 -45.68 26.16
N TYR A 108 -18.78 -46.10 27.08
CA TYR A 108 -18.85 -47.44 27.70
C TYR A 108 -19.68 -47.51 28.97
N ASP A 109 -20.25 -46.36 29.43
CA ASP A 109 -21.16 -46.35 30.58
C ASP A 109 -22.60 -46.68 30.12
N PRO A 110 -23.10 -47.91 30.42
CA PRO A 110 -24.41 -48.33 30.03
C PRO A 110 -25.55 -47.50 30.68
N ALA A 111 -25.27 -46.92 31.86
CA ALA A 111 -26.27 -46.11 32.59
C ALA A 111 -26.45 -44.76 31.87
N ALA A 112 -25.34 -44.14 31.41
CA ALA A 112 -25.36 -42.90 30.65
C ALA A 112 -26.06 -43.08 29.30
N LEU A 113 -25.83 -44.18 28.58
CA LEU A 113 -26.47 -44.49 27.30
C LEU A 113 -27.96 -44.72 27.49
N LYS A 114 -28.40 -45.53 28.46
CA LYS A 114 -29.82 -45.84 28.75
C LYS A 114 -30.58 -44.63 29.27
N ALA A 115 -29.91 -43.65 29.85
CA ALA A 115 -30.53 -42.39 30.24
C ALA A 115 -30.95 -41.55 29.03
N ILE A 116 -30.30 -41.71 27.86
CA ILE A 116 -30.59 -41.04 26.60
C ILE A 116 -31.74 -41.79 25.85
N SER A 117 -31.57 -43.11 25.66
CA SER A 117 -32.59 -44.01 25.11
C SER A 117 -32.39 -45.43 25.63
N PRO A 118 -33.49 -46.15 25.98
CA PRO A 118 -33.44 -47.54 26.46
C PRO A 118 -32.77 -48.54 25.49
N GLN A 119 -32.80 -48.24 24.18
CA GLN A 119 -32.24 -49.08 23.09
C GLN A 119 -30.83 -48.66 22.62
N LEU A 120 -30.29 -47.59 23.20
CA LEU A 120 -29.01 -47.06 22.78
C LEU A 120 -27.88 -47.91 23.33
N GLU A 121 -27.04 -48.38 22.41
CA GLU A 121 -25.85 -49.19 22.69
C GLU A 121 -24.62 -48.60 21.96
N PHE A 122 -23.45 -48.75 22.56
CA PHE A 122 -22.20 -48.43 21.88
C PHE A 122 -21.71 -49.69 21.14
N ARG A 123 -21.45 -49.55 19.83
CA ARG A 123 -20.93 -50.65 18.98
C ARG A 123 -19.42 -50.74 19.07
N HIS A 124 -18.92 -51.77 19.76
CA HIS A 124 -17.51 -52.06 19.95
C HIS A 124 -16.79 -52.49 18.65
N GLU A 125 -17.52 -53.02 17.64
CA GLU A 125 -16.97 -53.58 16.40
C GLU A 125 -16.02 -52.62 15.68
N VAL A 126 -16.29 -51.32 15.71
CA VAL A 126 -15.45 -50.28 15.04
C VAL A 126 -14.16 -50.07 15.85
N ASP A 127 -14.24 -50.03 17.17
CA ASP A 127 -13.09 -49.87 18.03
C ASP A 127 -12.16 -51.11 17.97
N ASP A 128 -12.76 -52.32 17.94
CA ASP A 128 -12.06 -53.60 17.83
C ASP A 128 -11.35 -53.76 16.45
N SER A 129 -11.99 -53.28 15.37
CA SER A 129 -11.44 -53.38 14.03
C SER A 129 -10.35 -52.32 13.74
N THR A 130 -10.38 -51.15 14.42
CA THR A 130 -9.48 -50.03 14.16
C THR A 130 -8.36 -49.91 15.23
N GLY A 131 -8.47 -50.63 16.36
CA GLY A 131 -7.59 -50.48 17.52
C GLY A 131 -7.70 -49.11 18.24
N PHE A 132 -8.73 -48.32 17.87
CA PHE A 132 -9.01 -47.00 18.44
C PHE A 132 -10.10 -47.14 19.52
N ARG A 133 -9.83 -46.70 20.74
CA ARG A 133 -10.78 -46.78 21.85
C ARG A 133 -11.51 -45.43 22.01
N ALA A 134 -12.77 -45.37 21.65
CA ALA A 134 -13.64 -44.22 21.92
C ALA A 134 -13.98 -44.12 23.40
N ARG A 135 -14.06 -42.90 23.93
CA ARG A 135 -14.44 -42.64 25.32
C ARG A 135 -15.42 -41.48 25.42
N GLU A 136 -14.94 -40.24 25.32
CA GLU A 136 -15.81 -39.06 25.30
C GLU A 136 -16.35 -38.88 23.88
N MET A 137 -17.66 -38.57 23.77
CA MET A 137 -18.28 -38.37 22.46
C MET A 137 -19.30 -37.24 22.50
N LEU A 138 -19.17 -36.34 21.49
CA LEU A 138 -20.15 -35.29 21.22
C LEU A 138 -20.64 -35.42 19.79
N ALA A 139 -21.95 -35.61 19.60
CA ALA A 139 -22.57 -35.82 18.30
C ALA A 139 -23.73 -34.87 18.07
N ALA A 140 -23.81 -34.26 16.88
CA ALA A 140 -24.88 -33.36 16.48
C ALA A 140 -25.42 -33.68 15.09
N ALA A 141 -26.68 -33.43 14.88
CA ALA A 141 -27.37 -33.63 13.61
C ALA A 141 -27.07 -32.50 12.63
N ILE A 142 -26.88 -32.84 11.39
CA ILE A 142 -26.74 -31.89 10.29
C ILE A 142 -28.06 -31.87 9.53
N ASN A 143 -28.71 -30.70 9.51
CA ASN A 143 -30.01 -30.51 8.87
C ASN A 143 -29.87 -29.53 7.69
N ASP A 144 -30.62 -29.74 6.65
CA ASP A 144 -30.84 -28.77 5.61
C ASP A 144 -31.59 -27.56 6.18
N PRO A 145 -31.05 -26.35 6.06
CA PRO A 145 -31.66 -25.16 6.67
C PRO A 145 -32.98 -24.72 6.04
N GLU A 146 -33.23 -25.10 4.76
CA GLU A 146 -34.45 -24.72 4.05
C GLU A 146 -35.61 -25.71 4.29
N SER A 147 -35.36 -27.00 4.13
CA SER A 147 -36.36 -28.03 4.27
C SER A 147 -36.47 -28.60 5.68
N GLY A 148 -35.47 -28.35 6.55
CA GLY A 148 -35.34 -28.99 7.86
C GLY A 148 -35.00 -30.49 7.81
N LYS A 149 -34.80 -31.04 6.61
CA LYS A 149 -34.52 -32.47 6.42
C LYS A 149 -33.11 -32.82 6.92
N ARG A 150 -32.98 -34.00 7.51
CA ARG A 150 -31.68 -34.54 7.95
C ARG A 150 -30.84 -34.91 6.76
N VAL A 151 -29.60 -34.34 6.71
CA VAL A 151 -28.63 -34.60 5.64
C VAL A 151 -27.38 -35.31 6.15
N GLY A 152 -27.16 -35.33 7.48
CA GLY A 152 -26.02 -36.01 8.05
C GLY A 152 -25.93 -35.94 9.57
N VAL A 153 -24.78 -36.39 10.09
CA VAL A 153 -24.40 -36.33 11.51
C VAL A 153 -22.92 -35.99 11.61
N ILE A 154 -22.55 -35.12 12.52
CA ILE A 154 -21.14 -34.84 12.87
C ILE A 154 -20.84 -35.37 14.26
N GLN A 155 -19.67 -35.96 14.45
CA GLN A 155 -19.22 -36.60 15.66
C GLN A 155 -17.80 -36.19 16.03
N LEU A 156 -17.56 -35.72 17.25
CA LEU A 156 -16.26 -35.56 17.88
C LEU A 156 -16.02 -36.70 18.86
N ILE A 157 -14.86 -37.31 18.80
CA ILE A 157 -14.50 -38.47 19.59
C ILE A 157 -13.19 -38.21 20.31
N ASN A 158 -13.17 -38.49 21.61
CA ASN A 158 -12.09 -38.30 22.55
C ASN A 158 -11.55 -36.88 22.62
N SER A 159 -11.70 -36.27 23.77
CA SER A 159 -11.01 -34.99 24.07
C SER A 159 -9.53 -35.23 24.32
N LYS A 160 -8.62 -34.45 23.76
CA LYS A 160 -7.17 -34.52 24.01
C LYS A 160 -6.84 -34.21 25.47
N SER A 161 -7.66 -33.40 26.12
CA SER A 161 -7.56 -33.09 27.55
C SER A 161 -8.07 -34.20 28.46
N GLY A 162 -8.75 -35.24 27.93
CA GLY A 162 -9.33 -36.35 28.69
C GLY A 162 -10.52 -35.93 29.58
N THR A 163 -11.12 -34.77 29.28
CA THR A 163 -12.30 -34.26 29.98
C THR A 163 -13.50 -34.21 29.01
N PRO A 164 -14.74 -34.34 29.53
CA PRO A 164 -15.93 -34.24 28.67
C PRO A 164 -15.96 -32.94 27.85
N PHE A 165 -16.52 -32.97 26.66
CA PHE A 165 -16.66 -31.80 25.81
C PHE A 165 -17.48 -30.69 26.52
N SER A 166 -16.95 -29.47 26.49
CA SER A 166 -17.55 -28.32 27.16
C SER A 166 -18.81 -27.83 26.47
N ALA A 167 -19.64 -27.05 27.16
CA ALA A 167 -20.82 -26.39 26.58
C ALA A 167 -20.45 -25.43 25.42
N VAL A 168 -19.23 -24.86 25.43
CA VAL A 168 -18.69 -24.03 24.31
C VAL A 168 -18.39 -24.89 23.09
N ALA A 169 -17.85 -26.09 23.28
CA ALA A 169 -17.62 -27.04 22.19
C ALA A 169 -18.96 -27.52 21.59
N GLU A 170 -19.96 -27.77 22.42
CA GLU A 170 -21.31 -28.15 21.98
C GLU A 170 -21.98 -27.03 21.16
N GLU A 171 -21.93 -25.77 21.63
CA GLU A 171 -22.42 -24.59 20.90
C GLU A 171 -21.69 -24.42 19.54
N GLY A 172 -20.38 -24.58 19.54
CA GLY A 172 -19.56 -24.52 18.34
C GLY A 172 -19.86 -25.65 17.34
N LEU A 173 -20.09 -26.88 17.83
CA LEU A 173 -20.44 -28.02 17.00
C LEU A 173 -21.82 -27.84 16.32
N LEU A 174 -22.77 -27.27 17.05
CA LEU A 174 -24.10 -26.94 16.50
C LEU A 174 -23.99 -25.88 15.38
N GLY A 175 -23.17 -24.84 15.58
CA GLY A 175 -22.89 -23.84 14.53
C GLY A 175 -22.21 -24.45 13.30
N LEU A 176 -21.24 -25.35 13.52
CA LEU A 176 -20.58 -26.09 12.44
C LEU A 176 -21.55 -27.02 11.70
N ALA A 177 -22.45 -27.72 12.42
CA ALA A 177 -23.46 -28.58 11.85
C ALA A 177 -24.44 -27.81 10.95
N GLN A 178 -24.80 -26.57 11.30
CA GLN A 178 -25.61 -25.70 10.44
C GLN A 178 -24.86 -25.35 9.14
N THR A 179 -23.58 -25.00 9.24
CA THR A 179 -22.74 -24.71 8.06
C THR A 179 -22.61 -25.92 7.13
N LEU A 180 -22.36 -27.09 7.71
CA LEU A 180 -22.28 -28.35 6.95
C LEU A 180 -23.65 -28.71 6.33
N GLY A 181 -24.75 -28.36 6.98
CA GLY A 181 -26.09 -28.55 6.43
C GLY A 181 -26.27 -27.87 5.09
N VAL A 182 -25.82 -26.64 4.99
CA VAL A 182 -25.81 -25.88 3.73
C VAL A 182 -24.92 -26.54 2.68
N ALA A 183 -23.71 -26.93 3.02
CA ALA A 183 -22.75 -27.52 2.10
C ALA A 183 -23.22 -28.88 1.57
N LEU A 184 -23.76 -29.73 2.46
CA LEU A 184 -24.25 -31.07 2.10
C LEU A 184 -25.57 -31.04 1.34
N SER A 185 -26.49 -30.11 1.63
CA SER A 185 -27.79 -30.00 0.94
C SER A 185 -27.62 -29.59 -0.53
N ARG A 186 -26.66 -28.74 -0.84
CA ARG A 186 -26.30 -28.38 -2.22
C ARG A 186 -25.95 -29.63 -3.07
N HIS A 187 -25.28 -30.56 -2.46
CA HIS A 187 -24.88 -31.82 -3.14
C HIS A 187 -26.04 -32.78 -3.37
N ILE A 188 -27.07 -32.72 -2.51
CA ILE A 188 -28.26 -33.62 -2.59
C ILE A 188 -29.34 -33.05 -3.53
N GLN A 189 -29.44 -31.72 -3.66
CA GLN A 189 -30.49 -31.03 -4.43
C GLN A 189 -30.10 -30.70 -5.88
N ALA A 190 -28.83 -30.88 -6.30
CA ALA A 190 -28.44 -30.71 -7.69
C ALA A 190 -29.25 -31.68 -8.57
N PRO A 191 -29.82 -31.21 -9.71
CA PRO A 191 -30.51 -32.10 -10.64
C PRO A 191 -29.62 -33.30 -10.95
N ALA A 192 -30.21 -34.49 -11.10
CA ALA A 192 -29.54 -35.80 -11.15
C ALA A 192 -28.38 -35.93 -12.16
N HIS A 193 -28.03 -34.89 -12.93
CA HIS A 193 -27.03 -34.85 -13.97
C HIS A 193 -25.88 -33.87 -13.73
N LEU A 194 -25.94 -32.93 -12.76
CA LEU A 194 -24.90 -31.93 -12.54
C LEU A 194 -24.40 -32.02 -11.08
N ARG A 195 -23.24 -32.65 -10.89
CA ARG A 195 -22.56 -32.75 -9.56
C ARG A 195 -21.62 -31.59 -9.25
N SER A 196 -21.15 -30.92 -10.29
CA SER A 196 -20.32 -29.71 -10.18
C SER A 196 -20.79 -28.66 -11.18
N ARG A 197 -20.38 -27.39 -10.94
CA ARG A 197 -20.68 -26.29 -11.88
C ARG A 197 -20.05 -26.48 -13.27
N PHE A 198 -19.15 -27.43 -13.44
CA PHE A 198 -18.49 -27.73 -14.71
C PHE A 198 -19.08 -28.97 -15.42
N ASP A 199 -19.95 -29.75 -14.75
CA ASP A 199 -20.54 -30.94 -15.35
C ASP A 199 -21.45 -30.62 -16.55
N ALA A 200 -21.98 -29.41 -16.62
CA ALA A 200 -22.71 -28.94 -17.81
C ALA A 200 -21.83 -28.92 -19.06
N LEU A 201 -20.52 -28.65 -18.93
CA LEU A 201 -19.57 -28.69 -20.06
C LEU A 201 -19.39 -30.08 -20.59
N VAL A 202 -19.44 -31.12 -19.74
CA VAL A 202 -19.39 -32.52 -20.12
C VAL A 202 -20.71 -32.94 -20.82
N ALA A 203 -21.85 -32.51 -20.27
CA ALA A 203 -23.17 -32.77 -20.83
C ALA A 203 -23.35 -32.13 -22.22
N ASP A 204 -22.75 -30.97 -22.46
CA ASP A 204 -22.77 -30.25 -23.73
C ASP A 204 -21.71 -30.76 -24.73
N GLY A 205 -20.91 -31.79 -24.35
CA GLY A 205 -19.85 -32.35 -25.19
C GLY A 205 -18.68 -31.41 -25.48
N ARG A 206 -18.50 -30.37 -24.65
CA ARG A 206 -17.40 -29.41 -24.76
C ARG A 206 -16.08 -29.98 -24.23
N ILE A 207 -16.17 -30.85 -23.22
CA ILE A 207 -15.07 -31.62 -22.64
C ILE A 207 -15.54 -33.01 -22.28
N THR A 208 -14.62 -33.95 -22.14
CA THR A 208 -14.93 -35.31 -21.65
C THR A 208 -14.87 -35.36 -20.12
N ALA A 209 -15.55 -36.35 -19.52
CA ALA A 209 -15.47 -36.57 -18.07
C ALA A 209 -14.05 -36.93 -17.61
N GLU A 210 -13.26 -37.54 -18.51
CA GLU A 210 -11.87 -37.94 -18.27
C GLU A 210 -10.97 -36.72 -18.22
N GLU A 211 -11.08 -35.77 -19.16
CA GLU A 211 -10.37 -34.49 -19.20
C GLU A 211 -10.71 -33.64 -17.98
N LEU A 212 -11.98 -33.52 -17.58
CA LEU A 212 -12.38 -32.80 -16.37
C LEU A 212 -11.75 -33.42 -15.11
N GLY A 213 -11.70 -34.78 -15.06
CA GLY A 213 -11.08 -35.52 -13.95
C GLY A 213 -9.56 -35.32 -13.87
N GLU A 214 -8.87 -35.22 -15.01
CA GLU A 214 -7.42 -34.96 -15.08
C GLU A 214 -7.09 -33.54 -14.67
N LEU A 215 -7.81 -32.55 -15.21
CA LEU A 215 -7.60 -31.13 -14.84
C LEU A 215 -7.95 -30.84 -13.36
N THR A 216 -8.94 -31.55 -12.82
CA THR A 216 -9.25 -31.45 -11.39
C THR A 216 -8.10 -31.97 -10.52
N ARG A 217 -7.41 -33.04 -10.94
CA ARG A 217 -6.21 -33.56 -10.28
C ARG A 217 -5.03 -32.58 -10.41
N GLU A 218 -4.81 -32.09 -11.63
CA GLU A 218 -3.75 -31.08 -11.90
C GLU A 218 -3.95 -29.79 -11.09
N ALA A 219 -5.19 -29.29 -11.00
CA ALA A 219 -5.54 -28.14 -10.18
C ALA A 219 -5.19 -28.36 -8.69
N ARG A 220 -5.45 -29.58 -8.20
CA ARG A 220 -5.15 -29.95 -6.81
C ARG A 220 -3.64 -30.04 -6.54
N ASP A 221 -2.88 -30.60 -7.47
CA ASP A 221 -1.44 -30.84 -7.33
C ASP A 221 -0.62 -29.57 -7.54
N SER A 222 -1.06 -28.68 -8.44
CA SER A 222 -0.38 -27.42 -8.75
C SER A 222 -0.83 -26.23 -7.91
N GLY A 223 -1.99 -26.32 -7.21
CA GLY A 223 -2.63 -25.20 -6.52
C GLY A 223 -3.25 -24.17 -7.46
N ALA A 224 -3.32 -24.45 -8.76
CA ALA A 224 -3.96 -23.60 -9.76
C ALA A 224 -5.50 -23.69 -9.68
N SER A 225 -6.19 -22.64 -10.10
CA SER A 225 -7.65 -22.65 -10.20
C SER A 225 -8.09 -23.57 -11.36
N LEU A 226 -9.08 -24.45 -11.12
CA LEU A 226 -9.62 -25.30 -12.18
C LEU A 226 -10.18 -24.48 -13.35
N GLU A 227 -10.77 -23.31 -13.09
CA GLU A 227 -11.21 -22.38 -14.14
C GLU A 227 -10.06 -21.93 -15.05
N SER A 228 -8.91 -21.58 -14.46
CA SER A 228 -7.74 -21.15 -15.25
C SER A 228 -7.16 -22.28 -16.10
N LEU A 229 -7.20 -23.53 -15.61
CA LEU A 229 -6.77 -24.68 -16.38
C LEU A 229 -7.74 -25.03 -17.52
N LEU A 230 -9.04 -24.92 -17.28
CA LEU A 230 -10.07 -25.12 -18.31
C LEU A 230 -9.96 -24.10 -19.44
N LEU A 231 -9.71 -22.83 -19.10
CA LEU A 231 -9.50 -21.74 -20.07
C LEU A 231 -8.18 -21.90 -20.85
N GLY A 232 -7.10 -22.29 -20.15
CA GLY A 232 -5.75 -22.36 -20.73
C GLY A 232 -5.51 -23.63 -21.57
N ASN A 233 -5.91 -24.80 -21.07
CA ASN A 233 -5.53 -26.10 -21.67
C ASN A 233 -6.53 -26.59 -22.74
N LEU A 234 -7.82 -26.25 -22.61
CA LEU A 234 -8.87 -26.77 -23.50
C LEU A 234 -9.46 -25.69 -24.42
N GLY A 235 -8.99 -24.44 -24.36
CA GLY A 235 -9.46 -23.36 -25.23
C GLY A 235 -10.93 -22.97 -25.02
N LEU A 236 -11.50 -23.26 -23.85
CA LEU A 236 -12.84 -22.85 -23.49
C LEU A 236 -12.90 -21.35 -23.29
N SER A 237 -14.03 -20.70 -23.57
CA SER A 237 -14.24 -19.29 -23.33
C SER A 237 -14.80 -19.06 -21.93
N ALA A 238 -14.63 -17.82 -21.39
CA ALA A 238 -15.25 -17.41 -20.14
C ALA A 238 -16.80 -17.54 -20.20
N VAL A 239 -17.38 -17.35 -21.39
CA VAL A 239 -18.82 -17.50 -21.62
C VAL A 239 -19.25 -18.95 -21.42
N ASP A 240 -18.50 -19.94 -21.94
CA ASP A 240 -18.82 -21.36 -21.76
C ASP A 240 -18.85 -21.73 -20.26
N LEU A 241 -17.88 -21.25 -19.50
CA LEU A 241 -17.81 -21.47 -18.04
C LEU A 241 -18.94 -20.74 -17.29
N GLY A 242 -19.22 -19.49 -17.68
CA GLY A 242 -20.28 -18.69 -17.09
C GLY A 242 -21.67 -19.28 -17.33
N GLU A 243 -21.96 -19.76 -18.52
CA GLU A 243 -23.22 -20.43 -18.86
C GLU A 243 -23.37 -21.78 -18.15
N ALA A 244 -22.29 -22.54 -18.01
CA ALA A 244 -22.29 -23.76 -17.22
C ALA A 244 -22.61 -23.49 -15.75
N ALA A 245 -22.00 -22.46 -15.16
CA ALA A 245 -22.29 -22.01 -13.82
C ALA A 245 -23.73 -21.48 -13.65
N ALA A 246 -24.26 -20.77 -14.66
CA ALA A 246 -25.65 -20.30 -14.67
C ALA A 246 -26.66 -21.44 -14.59
N ARG A 247 -26.43 -22.51 -15.34
CA ARG A 247 -27.28 -23.72 -15.29
C ARG A 247 -27.19 -24.43 -13.95
N PHE A 248 -25.99 -24.50 -13.39
CA PHE A 248 -25.76 -25.15 -12.10
C PHE A 248 -26.45 -24.38 -10.93
N TYR A 249 -26.31 -23.07 -10.88
CA TYR A 249 -26.88 -22.25 -9.81
C TYR A 249 -28.32 -21.80 -10.07
N GLY A 250 -28.86 -22.01 -11.25
CA GLY A 250 -30.21 -21.57 -11.63
C GLY A 250 -30.38 -20.03 -11.62
N VAL A 251 -29.31 -19.28 -11.88
CA VAL A 251 -29.31 -17.82 -11.97
C VAL A 251 -28.65 -17.38 -13.27
N PRO A 252 -29.04 -16.25 -13.88
CA PRO A 252 -28.43 -15.77 -15.13
C PRO A 252 -26.95 -15.47 -14.98
N TYR A 253 -26.17 -15.79 -16.03
CA TYR A 253 -24.79 -15.40 -16.17
C TYR A 253 -24.67 -13.91 -16.51
N GLU A 254 -23.72 -13.24 -15.91
CA GLU A 254 -23.43 -11.84 -16.12
C GLU A 254 -21.95 -11.68 -16.52
N PRO A 255 -21.64 -11.48 -17.82
CA PRO A 255 -20.28 -11.30 -18.30
C PRO A 255 -19.68 -9.98 -17.84
N PHE A 256 -18.35 -9.91 -17.84
CA PHE A 256 -17.64 -8.66 -17.58
C PHE A 256 -18.01 -7.59 -18.60
N ASN A 257 -18.44 -6.43 -18.13
CA ASN A 257 -18.75 -5.27 -18.94
C ASN A 257 -17.80 -4.10 -18.61
N PRO A 258 -16.85 -3.75 -19.53
CA PRO A 258 -15.88 -2.67 -19.28
C PRO A 258 -16.53 -1.28 -19.15
N ASN A 259 -17.73 -1.08 -19.72
CA ASN A 259 -18.45 0.18 -19.68
C ASN A 259 -19.44 0.28 -18.50
N ARG A 260 -19.44 -0.67 -17.59
CA ARG A 260 -20.36 -0.67 -16.45
C ARG A 260 -20.06 0.50 -15.51
N VAL A 261 -21.10 1.26 -15.21
CA VAL A 261 -21.01 2.41 -14.27
C VAL A 261 -20.88 1.89 -12.84
N LYS A 262 -19.93 2.42 -12.09
CA LYS A 262 -19.71 2.08 -10.69
C LYS A 262 -20.90 2.57 -9.82
N PRO A 263 -21.60 1.67 -9.10
CA PRO A 263 -22.75 2.04 -8.28
C PRO A 263 -22.28 2.60 -6.91
N MET A 264 -21.91 3.90 -6.89
CA MET A 264 -21.28 4.56 -5.74
C MET A 264 -22.10 4.42 -4.45
N ASP A 265 -23.43 4.54 -4.54
CA ASP A 265 -24.33 4.46 -3.38
C ASP A 265 -24.37 3.05 -2.78
N LEU A 266 -24.35 2.01 -3.63
CA LEU A 266 -24.38 0.62 -3.20
C LEU A 266 -23.03 0.16 -2.62
N LEU A 267 -21.93 0.74 -3.09
CA LEU A 267 -20.56 0.40 -2.67
C LEU A 267 -20.08 1.20 -1.46
N ARG A 268 -20.86 2.18 -0.98
CA ARG A 268 -20.44 3.14 0.06
C ARG A 268 -19.89 2.50 1.33
N TYR A 269 -20.41 1.32 1.71
CA TYR A 269 -20.04 0.62 2.93
C TYR A 269 -19.20 -0.65 2.68
N LEU A 270 -18.86 -0.93 1.41
CA LEU A 270 -18.11 -2.11 1.03
C LEU A 270 -16.63 -1.74 0.76
N LYS A 271 -15.72 -2.47 1.39
CA LYS A 271 -14.27 -2.35 1.15
C LYS A 271 -13.83 -3.39 0.13
N ARG A 272 -12.82 -3.07 -0.68
CA ARG A 272 -12.23 -3.97 -1.69
C ARG A 272 -11.90 -5.34 -1.10
N ASP A 273 -11.11 -5.37 -0.01
CA ASP A 273 -10.66 -6.61 0.62
C ASP A 273 -11.82 -7.50 1.06
N TYR A 274 -12.90 -6.87 1.59
CA TYR A 274 -14.11 -7.60 1.96
C TYR A 274 -14.81 -8.22 0.75
N VAL A 275 -14.97 -7.47 -0.34
CA VAL A 275 -15.60 -7.93 -1.59
C VAL A 275 -14.79 -9.06 -2.23
N GLN A 276 -13.45 -8.93 -2.24
CA GLN A 276 -12.56 -9.98 -2.76
C GLN A 276 -12.63 -11.26 -1.94
N GLN A 277 -12.70 -11.16 -0.60
CA GLN A 277 -12.79 -12.33 0.27
C GLN A 277 -14.18 -12.98 0.27
N SER A 278 -15.22 -12.18 0.14
CA SER A 278 -16.61 -12.65 0.19
C SER A 278 -17.18 -13.06 -1.19
N HIS A 279 -16.45 -12.79 -2.28
CA HIS A 279 -16.76 -13.14 -3.67
C HIS A 279 -18.14 -12.68 -4.15
N TRP A 280 -18.60 -11.51 -3.69
CA TRP A 280 -19.84 -10.90 -4.15
C TRP A 280 -19.74 -9.36 -4.16
N LEU A 281 -20.50 -8.71 -5.03
CA LEU A 281 -20.64 -7.25 -5.09
C LEU A 281 -21.98 -6.83 -5.70
N PRO A 282 -22.55 -5.66 -5.33
CA PRO A 282 -23.73 -5.11 -5.97
C PRO A 282 -23.35 -4.45 -7.29
N LEU A 283 -24.14 -4.69 -8.34
CA LEU A 283 -23.93 -4.11 -9.67
C LEU A 283 -24.75 -2.84 -9.89
N GLU A 284 -26.03 -2.89 -9.55
CA GLU A 284 -26.99 -1.82 -9.82
C GLU A 284 -28.27 -2.02 -8.97
N GLU A 285 -29.10 -1.01 -8.88
CA GLU A 285 -30.44 -1.09 -8.32
C GLU A 285 -31.47 -0.98 -9.43
N THR A 286 -32.31 -1.98 -9.56
CA THR A 286 -33.40 -2.07 -10.56
C THR A 286 -34.77 -2.03 -9.89
N ASN A 287 -35.83 -1.97 -10.68
CA ASN A 287 -37.21 -2.09 -10.18
C ASN A 287 -37.48 -3.46 -9.50
N GLU A 288 -36.69 -4.48 -9.79
CA GLU A 288 -36.82 -5.82 -9.21
C GLU A 288 -36.02 -5.97 -7.90
N GLY A 289 -35.07 -5.08 -7.64
CA GLY A 289 -34.22 -5.09 -6.45
C GLY A 289 -32.77 -4.76 -6.75
N VAL A 290 -31.88 -4.99 -5.78
CA VAL A 290 -30.44 -4.83 -5.94
C VAL A 290 -29.87 -6.06 -6.64
N VAL A 291 -29.23 -5.86 -7.79
CA VAL A 291 -28.55 -6.91 -8.54
C VAL A 291 -27.22 -7.23 -7.88
N ILE A 292 -27.03 -8.46 -7.47
CA ILE A 292 -25.82 -8.97 -6.81
C ILE A 292 -25.08 -9.89 -7.77
N LEU A 293 -23.84 -9.56 -8.11
CA LEU A 293 -22.89 -10.41 -8.80
C LEU A 293 -22.16 -11.28 -7.78
N ALA A 294 -22.09 -12.56 -8.01
CA ALA A 294 -21.37 -13.49 -7.15
C ALA A 294 -20.71 -14.62 -7.96
N VAL A 295 -19.58 -15.11 -7.46
CA VAL A 295 -18.94 -16.33 -8.00
C VAL A 295 -19.68 -17.59 -7.55
N ASP A 296 -20.26 -17.54 -6.33
CA ASP A 296 -21.15 -18.56 -5.78
C ASP A 296 -22.41 -17.87 -5.18
N PRO A 297 -23.46 -17.72 -5.99
CA PRO A 297 -24.72 -17.09 -5.54
C PRO A 297 -25.38 -17.80 -4.37
N GLU A 298 -25.27 -19.11 -4.27
CA GLU A 298 -25.89 -19.90 -3.19
C GLU A 298 -25.18 -19.65 -1.85
N GLN A 299 -23.86 -19.57 -1.86
CA GLN A 299 -23.08 -19.20 -0.69
C GLN A 299 -23.51 -17.83 -0.15
N VAL A 300 -23.66 -16.83 -1.04
CA VAL A 300 -24.04 -15.46 -0.66
C VAL A 300 -25.48 -15.41 -0.12
N LYS A 301 -26.42 -16.15 -0.73
CA LYS A 301 -27.81 -16.26 -0.24
C LYS A 301 -27.86 -16.88 1.15
N THR A 302 -27.16 -17.98 1.34
CA THR A 302 -27.25 -18.79 2.57
C THR A 302 -26.57 -18.12 3.75
N SER A 303 -25.41 -17.49 3.53
CA SER A 303 -24.71 -16.71 4.57
C SER A 303 -25.42 -15.42 4.95
N ARG A 304 -26.44 -15.00 4.21
CA ARG A 304 -27.19 -13.73 4.36
C ARG A 304 -26.31 -12.48 4.39
N ILE A 305 -25.06 -12.57 3.92
CA ILE A 305 -24.09 -11.46 3.98
C ILE A 305 -24.60 -10.25 3.19
N ALA A 306 -25.07 -10.46 1.97
CA ALA A 306 -25.64 -9.40 1.15
C ALA A 306 -26.95 -8.85 1.74
N GLN A 307 -27.79 -9.70 2.35
CA GLN A 307 -29.02 -9.29 3.00
C GLN A 307 -28.76 -8.43 4.25
N ASN A 308 -27.67 -8.68 4.96
CA ASN A 308 -27.27 -7.87 6.11
C ASN A 308 -26.81 -6.47 5.70
N VAL A 309 -26.22 -6.33 4.51
CA VAL A 309 -25.81 -5.02 3.94
C VAL A 309 -27.04 -4.27 3.39
N PHE A 310 -28.02 -4.99 2.82
CA PHE A 310 -29.25 -4.43 2.24
C PHE A 310 -30.52 -4.99 2.90
N PRO A 311 -30.78 -4.72 4.20
CA PRO A 311 -31.78 -5.44 4.99
C PRO A 311 -33.24 -5.24 4.54
N LYS A 312 -33.53 -4.18 3.78
CA LYS A 312 -34.89 -3.83 3.33
C LYS A 312 -35.09 -3.96 1.82
N LYS A 313 -34.06 -4.44 1.08
CA LYS A 313 -34.10 -4.53 -0.38
C LYS A 313 -34.24 -5.99 -0.83
N ARG A 314 -34.97 -6.20 -1.91
CA ARG A 314 -34.98 -7.51 -2.62
C ARG A 314 -33.63 -7.66 -3.33
N LEU A 315 -33.03 -8.84 -3.26
CA LEU A 315 -31.77 -9.16 -3.92
C LEU A 315 -32.04 -10.03 -5.14
N VAL A 316 -31.45 -9.68 -6.28
CA VAL A 316 -31.47 -10.41 -7.55
C VAL A 316 -30.08 -10.88 -7.83
N PHE A 317 -29.87 -12.19 -7.93
CA PHE A 317 -28.54 -12.76 -8.08
C PHE A 317 -28.17 -13.00 -9.54
N ARG A 318 -26.90 -12.78 -9.86
CA ARG A 318 -26.22 -13.10 -11.11
C ARG A 318 -24.95 -13.87 -10.80
N VAL A 319 -24.55 -14.79 -11.66
CA VAL A 319 -23.30 -15.55 -11.53
C VAL A 319 -22.26 -15.05 -12.54
N SER A 320 -21.01 -15.03 -12.15
CA SER A 320 -19.88 -14.72 -13.03
C SER A 320 -18.74 -15.71 -12.81
N THR A 321 -17.85 -15.84 -13.78
CA THR A 321 -16.59 -16.55 -13.58
C THR A 321 -15.70 -15.78 -12.58
N ARG A 322 -14.75 -16.47 -11.98
CA ARG A 322 -13.85 -15.83 -10.99
C ARG A 322 -13.03 -14.71 -11.61
N ASP A 323 -12.49 -14.93 -12.80
CA ASP A 323 -11.70 -13.92 -13.53
C ASP A 323 -12.53 -12.68 -13.85
N GLU A 324 -13.73 -12.85 -14.39
CA GLU A 324 -14.61 -11.71 -14.69
C GLU A 324 -15.12 -10.98 -13.47
N PHE A 325 -15.35 -11.70 -12.38
CA PHE A 325 -15.65 -11.11 -11.08
C PHE A 325 -14.49 -10.25 -10.60
N GLU A 326 -13.24 -10.75 -10.63
CA GLU A 326 -12.05 -10.00 -10.24
C GLU A 326 -11.84 -8.77 -11.14
N ARG A 327 -12.07 -8.87 -12.43
CA ARG A 327 -12.04 -7.75 -13.38
C ARG A 327 -13.11 -6.70 -13.03
N THR A 328 -14.30 -7.12 -12.64
CA THR A 328 -15.37 -6.20 -12.20
C THR A 328 -15.03 -5.54 -10.87
N VAL A 329 -14.43 -6.29 -9.92
CA VAL A 329 -13.93 -5.72 -8.67
C VAL A 329 -12.83 -4.69 -8.94
N ASN A 330 -11.91 -5.00 -9.83
CA ASN A 330 -10.85 -4.08 -10.22
C ASN A 330 -11.44 -2.81 -10.88
N GLN A 331 -12.40 -2.95 -11.79
CA GLN A 331 -13.11 -1.83 -12.40
C GLN A 331 -13.81 -0.94 -11.36
N PHE A 332 -14.38 -1.52 -10.29
CA PHE A 332 -15.12 -0.76 -9.29
C PHE A 332 -14.25 -0.23 -8.14
N PHE A 333 -13.19 -0.92 -7.77
CA PHE A 333 -12.36 -0.60 -6.62
C PHE A 333 -10.93 -0.18 -6.98
N GLU A 334 -10.41 -0.62 -8.12
CA GLU A 334 -9.22 0.04 -8.66
C GLU A 334 -9.64 1.43 -9.13
N PRO A 335 -8.81 2.46 -8.87
CA PRO A 335 -8.99 3.71 -9.57
C PRO A 335 -8.95 3.35 -11.04
N SER A 336 -9.96 3.70 -11.78
CA SER A 336 -9.93 3.63 -13.24
C SER A 336 -8.83 4.58 -13.72
N LEU A 337 -7.63 4.03 -13.82
CA LEU A 337 -6.43 4.65 -14.37
C LEU A 337 -6.54 4.74 -15.90
N GLU A 338 -7.57 4.15 -16.46
CA GLU A 338 -8.04 4.28 -17.84
C GLU A 338 -9.35 5.08 -17.87
N MET A 339 -9.31 6.30 -17.36
CA MET A 339 -10.14 7.35 -17.95
C MET A 339 -9.58 7.58 -19.36
N GLY A 340 -10.42 7.54 -20.37
CA GLY A 340 -10.06 7.74 -21.78
C GLY A 340 -9.04 8.84 -22.00
N SER A 341 -8.42 8.92 -23.15
CA SER A 341 -7.39 9.94 -23.39
C SER A 341 -7.96 11.30 -22.99
N VAL A 342 -7.15 12.17 -22.43
CA VAL A 342 -7.61 13.55 -22.09
C VAL A 342 -8.13 14.25 -23.32
N SER A 343 -7.69 13.84 -24.53
CA SER A 343 -8.20 14.26 -25.82
C SER A 343 -9.67 13.88 -26.02
N ASP A 344 -10.10 12.70 -25.56
CA ASP A 344 -11.48 12.22 -25.67
C ASP A 344 -12.40 13.04 -24.73
N LEU A 345 -11.95 13.32 -23.51
CA LEU A 345 -12.67 14.19 -22.58
C LEU A 345 -12.82 15.63 -23.10
N LEU A 346 -11.82 16.12 -23.87
CA LEU A 346 -11.88 17.46 -24.45
C LEU A 346 -12.73 17.50 -25.71
N SER A 347 -12.78 16.44 -26.53
CA SER A 347 -13.68 16.36 -27.68
C SER A 347 -15.15 16.40 -27.25
N ASP A 348 -15.47 15.68 -26.18
CA ASP A 348 -16.82 15.73 -25.59
C ASP A 348 -17.18 17.13 -25.06
N MET A 349 -16.18 17.89 -24.57
CA MET A 349 -16.36 19.26 -24.08
C MET A 349 -16.44 20.31 -25.21
N ASP A 350 -15.84 20.06 -26.38
CA ASP A 350 -15.91 20.97 -27.54
C ASP A 350 -17.24 20.83 -28.34
N GLU A 351 -17.90 19.68 -28.32
CA GLU A 351 -19.20 19.44 -28.99
C GLU A 351 -20.36 20.20 -28.34
N ASP A 352 -20.28 20.53 -27.03
CA ASP A 352 -21.33 21.28 -26.32
C ASP A 352 -21.27 22.81 -26.50
N SER A 353 -20.34 23.32 -27.29
CA SER A 353 -20.10 24.78 -27.39
C SER A 353 -20.95 25.56 -28.44
N ASP A 354 -21.79 24.89 -29.22
CA ASP A 354 -22.48 25.55 -30.36
C ASP A 354 -24.01 25.71 -30.21
N ASP A 355 -24.63 25.33 -29.09
CA ASP A 355 -26.08 25.54 -28.93
C ASP A 355 -26.44 26.21 -27.58
N SER A 356 -26.73 27.47 -27.63
CA SER A 356 -27.25 28.28 -26.55
C SER A 356 -28.75 28.03 -26.38
N SER A 357 -29.13 26.96 -25.63
CA SER A 357 -30.48 26.86 -25.11
C SER A 357 -30.46 26.24 -23.69
N PHE A 358 -31.05 27.02 -22.79
CA PHE A 358 -31.21 26.76 -21.37
C PHE A 358 -31.89 25.43 -21.06
N GLY A 359 -31.20 24.59 -20.24
CA GLY A 359 -31.81 23.42 -19.61
C GLY A 359 -30.92 22.96 -18.43
N ASP A 360 -31.50 22.81 -17.24
CA ASP A 360 -30.81 22.40 -15.99
C ASP A 360 -30.06 21.04 -16.07
N ASP A 361 -30.41 20.19 -17.02
CA ASP A 361 -29.78 18.88 -17.22
C ASP A 361 -28.40 18.96 -17.91
N VAL A 362 -28.12 20.01 -18.70
CA VAL A 362 -26.85 20.22 -19.41
C VAL A 362 -25.74 20.62 -18.40
N ASN A 363 -26.09 21.36 -17.35
CA ASN A 363 -25.14 21.77 -16.32
C ASN A 363 -24.62 20.57 -15.47
N ALA A 364 -25.45 19.57 -15.25
CA ALA A 364 -25.03 18.38 -14.43
C ALA A 364 -24.07 17.46 -15.20
N ALA A 365 -24.18 17.35 -16.51
CA ALA A 365 -23.28 16.57 -17.35
C ALA A 365 -21.90 17.24 -17.47
N SER A 366 -21.87 18.56 -17.76
CA SER A 366 -20.64 19.33 -17.87
C SER A 366 -19.88 19.45 -16.54
N ASP A 367 -20.59 19.54 -15.41
CA ASP A 367 -19.98 19.50 -14.07
C ASP A 367 -19.32 18.15 -13.79
N ASN A 368 -19.90 17.05 -14.27
CA ASN A 368 -19.34 15.72 -14.07
C ASN A 368 -18.06 15.50 -14.90
N GLU A 369 -18.00 16.03 -16.12
CA GLU A 369 -16.82 15.98 -16.99
C GLU A 369 -15.67 16.84 -16.47
N LEU A 370 -15.98 18.02 -15.96
CA LEU A 370 -15.02 18.90 -15.32
C LEU A 370 -14.39 18.24 -14.07
N VAL A 371 -15.19 17.53 -13.26
CA VAL A 371 -14.70 16.76 -12.10
C VAL A 371 -13.76 15.66 -12.56
N LYS A 372 -14.10 14.94 -13.63
CA LYS A 372 -13.25 13.91 -14.22
C LYS A 372 -11.93 14.50 -14.73
N LEU A 373 -12.00 15.64 -15.42
CA LEU A 373 -10.82 16.34 -15.95
C LEU A 373 -9.86 16.75 -14.84
N VAL A 374 -10.34 17.41 -13.77
CA VAL A 374 -9.50 17.83 -12.64
C VAL A 374 -8.84 16.63 -11.97
N ASN A 375 -9.61 15.59 -11.72
CA ASN A 375 -9.08 14.37 -11.11
C ASN A 375 -8.02 13.71 -12.02
N LYS A 376 -8.28 13.65 -13.33
CA LYS A 376 -7.34 13.10 -14.31
C LYS A 376 -6.04 13.88 -14.37
N VAL A 377 -6.10 15.22 -14.40
CA VAL A 377 -4.92 16.10 -14.37
C VAL A 377 -4.05 15.79 -13.15
N ILE A 378 -4.66 15.64 -11.97
CA ILE A 378 -3.92 15.34 -10.74
C ILE A 378 -3.32 13.93 -10.77
N ILE A 379 -4.07 12.94 -11.22
CA ILE A 379 -3.60 11.56 -11.34
C ILE A 379 -2.44 11.46 -12.33
N ASP A 380 -2.56 12.09 -13.49
CA ASP A 380 -1.53 12.03 -14.53
C ASP A 380 -0.26 12.79 -14.11
N ALA A 381 -0.41 13.91 -13.40
CA ALA A 381 0.71 14.63 -12.80
C ALA A 381 1.49 13.73 -11.83
N TYR A 382 0.78 13.05 -10.94
CA TYR A 382 1.40 12.11 -10.00
C TYR A 382 2.11 10.94 -10.70
N LYS A 383 1.44 10.30 -11.68
CA LYS A 383 2.01 9.19 -12.47
C LYS A 383 3.26 9.61 -13.24
N GLN A 384 3.28 10.84 -13.76
CA GLN A 384 4.42 11.38 -14.49
C GLN A 384 5.52 11.93 -13.57
N GLY A 385 5.36 11.84 -12.23
CA GLY A 385 6.33 12.34 -11.26
C GLY A 385 6.44 13.86 -11.26
N ALA A 386 5.36 14.57 -11.56
CA ALA A 386 5.34 16.02 -11.50
C ALA A 386 5.38 16.52 -10.05
N SER A 387 6.21 17.52 -9.77
CA SER A 387 6.27 18.18 -8.48
C SER A 387 5.17 19.24 -8.32
N ASP A 388 4.84 19.92 -9.41
CA ASP A 388 3.83 21.00 -9.42
C ASP A 388 2.98 20.91 -10.68
N ILE A 389 1.70 21.30 -10.55
CA ILE A 389 0.72 21.47 -11.62
C ILE A 389 0.43 22.96 -11.72
N HIS A 390 0.61 23.55 -12.88
CA HIS A 390 0.31 24.95 -13.16
C HIS A 390 -0.91 25.02 -14.07
N ILE A 391 -1.94 25.76 -13.68
CA ILE A 391 -3.13 26.05 -14.45
C ILE A 391 -3.11 27.55 -14.72
N GLU A 392 -2.95 27.92 -15.97
CA GLU A 392 -2.66 29.26 -16.41
C GLU A 392 -3.73 29.75 -17.41
N PRO A 393 -4.81 30.37 -16.94
CA PRO A 393 -5.82 30.97 -17.79
C PRO A 393 -5.25 32.14 -18.63
N ARG A 394 -5.70 32.25 -19.84
CA ARG A 394 -5.31 33.33 -20.74
C ARG A 394 -6.49 34.25 -21.07
N PRO A 395 -6.28 35.55 -21.37
CA PRO A 395 -7.34 36.51 -21.63
C PRO A 395 -8.09 36.21 -22.96
N GLY A 396 -9.29 36.72 -23.08
CA GLY A 396 -10.10 36.61 -24.31
C GLY A 396 -10.58 35.18 -24.58
N LYS A 397 -10.49 34.75 -25.83
CA LYS A 397 -10.87 33.40 -26.28
C LYS A 397 -9.74 32.38 -26.25
N GLU A 398 -8.57 32.75 -25.71
CA GLU A 398 -7.45 31.83 -25.61
C GLU A 398 -7.73 30.72 -24.61
N LYS A 399 -7.24 29.51 -24.92
CA LYS A 399 -7.37 28.32 -24.08
C LYS A 399 -6.55 28.46 -22.78
N THR A 400 -7.01 27.85 -21.71
CA THR A 400 -6.27 27.72 -20.44
C THR A 400 -5.18 26.68 -20.60
N LEU A 401 -3.93 27.06 -20.36
CA LEU A 401 -2.79 26.13 -20.44
C LEU A 401 -2.56 25.42 -19.11
N ILE A 402 -2.49 24.09 -19.12
CA ILE A 402 -2.07 23.28 -17.98
C ILE A 402 -0.66 22.75 -18.25
N ARG A 403 0.26 22.99 -17.31
CA ARG A 403 1.65 22.55 -17.39
C ARG A 403 2.05 21.76 -16.14
N PHE A 404 2.90 20.77 -16.33
CA PHE A 404 3.50 20.01 -15.25
C PHE A 404 4.96 20.41 -15.05
N ARG A 405 5.41 20.58 -13.81
CA ARG A 405 6.82 20.71 -13.50
C ARG A 405 7.38 19.33 -13.23
N ARG A 406 8.20 18.82 -14.14
CA ARG A 406 8.89 17.54 -14.03
C ARG A 406 10.41 17.77 -13.97
N ASP A 407 11.09 17.22 -12.99
CA ASP A 407 12.54 17.38 -12.80
C ASP A 407 13.00 18.84 -12.90
N GLY A 408 12.21 19.76 -12.30
CA GLY A 408 12.46 21.20 -12.28
C GLY A 408 12.09 21.94 -13.58
N THR A 409 11.62 21.25 -14.65
CA THR A 409 11.26 21.85 -15.92
C THR A 409 9.74 21.87 -16.11
N LEU A 410 9.18 23.02 -16.54
CA LEU A 410 7.80 23.11 -16.95
C LEU A 410 7.62 22.49 -18.35
N VAL A 411 6.67 21.56 -18.46
CA VAL A 411 6.29 20.89 -19.70
C VAL A 411 4.81 21.09 -19.92
N PRO A 412 4.37 21.54 -21.13
CA PRO A 412 2.96 21.61 -21.46
C PRO A 412 2.32 20.22 -21.33
N TYR A 413 1.11 20.19 -20.74
CA TYR A 413 0.34 18.96 -20.61
C TYR A 413 -0.88 19.01 -21.52
N ILE A 414 -1.76 20.01 -21.35
CA ILE A 414 -2.99 20.13 -22.11
C ILE A 414 -3.48 21.59 -22.16
N GLU A 415 -4.29 21.92 -23.18
CA GLU A 415 -5.02 23.17 -23.30
C GLU A 415 -6.52 22.93 -23.15
N VAL A 416 -7.16 23.65 -22.22
CA VAL A 416 -8.59 23.54 -21.89
C VAL A 416 -9.35 24.76 -22.54
N PRO A 417 -10.53 24.56 -23.16
CA PRO A 417 -11.31 25.64 -23.77
C PRO A 417 -11.58 26.79 -22.80
N ALA A 418 -11.69 28.02 -23.34
CA ALA A 418 -11.88 29.23 -22.54
C ALA A 418 -13.19 29.22 -21.72
N SER A 419 -14.24 28.52 -22.17
CA SER A 419 -15.53 28.35 -21.50
C SER A 419 -15.37 27.68 -20.11
N TYR A 420 -14.42 26.75 -19.97
CA TYR A 420 -14.17 26.01 -18.72
C TYR A 420 -13.18 26.68 -17.75
N ARG A 421 -12.66 27.85 -18.11
CA ARG A 421 -11.68 28.61 -17.31
C ARG A 421 -12.14 28.82 -15.86
N ASN A 422 -13.31 29.47 -15.70
CA ASN A 422 -13.85 29.77 -14.37
C ASN A 422 -14.37 28.53 -13.64
N PRO A 423 -15.11 27.62 -14.28
CA PRO A 423 -15.51 26.35 -13.64
C PRO A 423 -14.34 25.52 -13.10
N LEU A 424 -13.23 25.45 -13.85
CA LEU A 424 -12.02 24.72 -13.45
C LEU A 424 -11.42 25.26 -12.15
N ILE A 425 -11.26 26.59 -12.06
CA ILE A 425 -10.73 27.26 -10.87
C ILE A 425 -11.70 27.11 -9.68
N THR A 426 -12.99 27.29 -9.94
CA THR A 426 -14.05 27.13 -8.94
C THR A 426 -14.04 25.72 -8.36
N ARG A 427 -13.92 24.71 -9.21
CA ARG A 427 -13.82 23.30 -8.75
C ARG A 427 -12.62 23.09 -7.84
N ILE A 428 -11.45 23.62 -8.18
CA ILE A 428 -10.25 23.51 -7.36
C ILE A 428 -10.43 24.24 -6.03
N LYS A 429 -11.01 25.44 -6.03
CA LYS A 429 -11.31 26.18 -4.78
C LYS A 429 -12.23 25.39 -3.86
N ILE A 430 -13.28 24.75 -4.41
CA ILE A 430 -14.18 23.86 -3.65
C ILE A 430 -13.40 22.68 -3.03
N MET A 431 -12.50 22.06 -3.79
CA MET A 431 -11.69 20.94 -3.27
C MET A 431 -10.74 21.35 -2.14
N CYS A 432 -10.42 22.63 -2.01
CA CYS A 432 -9.52 23.22 -1.01
C CYS A 432 -10.25 23.93 0.15
N ASP A 433 -11.57 23.97 0.12
CA ASP A 433 -12.40 24.79 1.04
C ASP A 433 -12.02 26.31 1.01
N LEU A 434 -11.70 26.85 -0.19
CA LEU A 434 -11.37 28.24 -0.41
C LEU A 434 -12.62 29.06 -0.78
N ASP A 435 -12.54 30.39 -0.57
CA ASP A 435 -13.62 31.31 -0.97
C ASP A 435 -13.71 31.42 -2.49
N ILE A 436 -14.82 30.96 -3.06
CA ILE A 436 -15.11 30.96 -4.50
C ILE A 436 -15.35 32.38 -5.02
N SER A 437 -15.92 33.26 -4.18
CA SER A 437 -16.30 34.60 -4.55
C SER A 437 -15.12 35.58 -4.54
N GLU A 438 -14.09 35.33 -3.73
CA GLU A 438 -12.89 36.17 -3.64
C GLU A 438 -11.88 35.80 -4.73
N ARG A 439 -11.66 36.72 -5.69
CA ARG A 439 -10.76 36.55 -6.84
C ARG A 439 -9.65 37.61 -6.89
N ARG A 440 -9.63 38.52 -5.94
CA ARG A 440 -8.71 39.67 -5.91
C ARG A 440 -7.54 39.48 -4.99
N LYS A 441 -7.59 38.45 -4.15
CA LYS A 441 -6.54 38.14 -3.16
C LYS A 441 -5.99 36.73 -3.37
N PRO A 442 -4.69 36.53 -3.16
CA PRO A 442 -4.14 35.18 -3.12
C PRO A 442 -4.81 34.36 -2.03
N GLN A 443 -5.05 33.08 -2.31
CA GLN A 443 -5.58 32.14 -1.34
C GLN A 443 -4.72 30.87 -1.34
N ASP A 444 -4.51 30.29 -0.17
CA ASP A 444 -3.76 29.05 0.03
C ASP A 444 -4.67 28.00 0.64
N GLY A 445 -4.61 26.77 0.12
CA GLY A 445 -5.39 25.65 0.60
C GLY A 445 -4.69 24.31 0.43
N LYS A 446 -5.38 23.26 0.84
CA LYS A 446 -4.90 21.89 0.75
C LYS A 446 -5.99 20.96 0.22
N ILE A 447 -5.62 20.04 -0.67
CA ILE A 447 -6.50 18.95 -1.14
C ILE A 447 -5.99 17.63 -0.58
N LYS A 448 -6.80 16.95 0.23
CA LYS A 448 -6.62 15.54 0.56
C LYS A 448 -7.26 14.70 -0.53
N PHE A 449 -6.47 14.32 -1.53
CA PHE A 449 -6.98 13.78 -2.78
C PHE A 449 -7.66 12.42 -2.64
N ARG A 450 -7.36 11.67 -1.57
CA ARG A 450 -8.05 10.43 -1.22
C ARG A 450 -9.58 10.56 -1.09
N LYS A 451 -10.10 11.78 -0.89
CA LYS A 451 -11.54 12.05 -0.89
C LYS A 451 -12.16 11.97 -2.29
N TYR A 452 -11.37 12.16 -3.34
CA TYR A 452 -11.83 12.32 -4.73
C TYR A 452 -11.40 11.17 -5.64
N ALA A 453 -10.29 10.50 -5.31
CA ALA A 453 -9.81 9.31 -5.98
C ALA A 453 -9.00 8.46 -4.98
N PRO A 454 -8.84 7.15 -5.18
CA PRO A 454 -8.11 6.26 -4.29
C PRO A 454 -6.58 6.39 -4.44
N LEU A 455 -6.10 7.63 -4.42
CA LEU A 455 -4.70 7.98 -4.45
C LEU A 455 -4.39 8.78 -3.17
N ASP A 456 -3.51 8.24 -2.33
CA ASP A 456 -3.17 8.84 -1.04
C ASP A 456 -2.08 9.91 -1.22
N ILE A 457 -2.49 11.07 -1.76
CA ILE A 457 -1.65 12.25 -1.89
C ILE A 457 -2.36 13.48 -1.32
N GLU A 458 -1.56 14.41 -0.84
CA GLU A 458 -2.00 15.75 -0.47
C GLU A 458 -1.44 16.74 -1.49
N LEU A 459 -2.25 17.73 -1.90
CA LEU A 459 -1.78 18.84 -2.73
C LEU A 459 -1.88 20.14 -1.94
N ARG A 460 -0.82 20.95 -1.99
CA ARG A 460 -0.89 22.36 -1.58
C ARG A 460 -1.26 23.18 -2.79
N VAL A 461 -2.27 24.01 -2.63
CA VAL A 461 -2.85 24.82 -3.70
C VAL A 461 -2.70 26.27 -3.35
N ALA A 462 -2.18 27.06 -4.29
CA ALA A 462 -2.17 28.50 -4.24
C ALA A 462 -2.94 29.04 -5.44
N THR A 463 -3.89 29.95 -5.20
CA THR A 463 -4.55 30.72 -6.24
C THR A 463 -4.00 32.15 -6.21
N LEU A 464 -3.65 32.67 -7.36
CA LEU A 464 -3.02 33.99 -7.53
C LEU A 464 -3.79 34.83 -8.55
N PRO A 465 -4.31 36.00 -8.15
CA PRO A 465 -4.92 36.94 -9.09
C PRO A 465 -3.91 37.40 -10.16
N THR A 466 -4.33 37.35 -11.41
CA THR A 466 -3.57 37.86 -12.57
C THR A 466 -4.31 38.94 -13.31
N ALA A 467 -3.63 39.58 -14.28
CA ALA A 467 -4.22 40.66 -15.05
C ALA A 467 -5.50 40.20 -15.77
N GLY A 468 -6.50 41.14 -15.91
CA GLY A 468 -7.77 40.84 -16.57
C GLY A 468 -8.81 40.13 -15.70
N GLY A 469 -8.62 40.07 -14.37
CA GLY A 469 -9.55 39.41 -13.43
C GLY A 469 -9.47 37.88 -13.46
N LEU A 470 -8.35 37.37 -13.95
CA LEU A 470 -8.05 35.93 -13.99
C LEU A 470 -7.34 35.48 -12.73
N GLU A 471 -7.30 34.18 -12.52
CA GLU A 471 -6.56 33.57 -11.39
C GLU A 471 -5.74 32.39 -11.90
N ASP A 472 -4.44 32.43 -11.65
CA ASP A 472 -3.58 31.26 -11.84
C ASP A 472 -3.70 30.32 -10.64
N VAL A 473 -3.56 29.02 -10.89
CA VAL A 473 -3.54 28.01 -9.83
C VAL A 473 -2.24 27.22 -9.93
N VAL A 474 -1.55 27.12 -8.80
CA VAL A 474 -0.38 26.24 -8.64
C VAL A 474 -0.70 25.20 -7.58
N MET A 475 -0.60 23.93 -7.97
CA MET A 475 -0.81 22.80 -7.06
C MET A 475 0.50 22.03 -6.91
N ARG A 476 1.09 22.03 -5.73
CA ARG A 476 2.25 21.21 -5.40
C ARG A 476 1.80 19.83 -4.94
N VAL A 477 2.29 18.79 -5.58
CA VAL A 477 2.00 17.39 -5.23
C VAL A 477 2.90 16.97 -4.08
N LEU A 478 2.30 16.68 -2.93
CA LEU A 478 2.97 16.12 -1.76
C LEU A 478 2.65 14.62 -1.74
N SER A 479 3.65 13.79 -2.02
CA SER A 479 3.47 12.35 -1.88
C SER A 479 3.62 11.97 -0.41
N SER A 480 2.74 11.10 0.08
CA SER A 480 2.84 10.46 1.40
C SER A 480 3.91 9.37 1.46
N ASN A 481 4.87 9.39 0.55
CA ASN A 481 5.90 8.36 0.47
C ASN A 481 6.80 8.42 1.70
N GLU A 482 7.22 7.25 2.16
CA GLU A 482 8.30 7.11 3.13
C GLU A 482 9.52 7.93 2.68
N PRO A 483 10.26 8.54 3.61
CA PRO A 483 11.45 9.31 3.25
C PRO A 483 12.45 8.42 2.52
N VAL A 484 13.15 9.01 1.56
CA VAL A 484 14.22 8.32 0.84
C VAL A 484 15.23 7.80 1.87
N PRO A 485 15.61 6.51 1.84
CA PRO A 485 16.65 6.00 2.73
C PRO A 485 17.95 6.81 2.57
N LEU A 486 18.72 6.95 3.65
CA LEU A 486 19.96 7.76 3.64
C LEU A 486 20.94 7.31 2.55
N ASP A 487 21.02 6.00 2.30
CA ASP A 487 21.84 5.39 1.25
C ASP A 487 21.34 5.70 -0.17
N GLY A 488 20.09 6.15 -0.32
CA GLY A 488 19.46 6.53 -1.60
C GLY A 488 19.67 7.99 -2.01
N LEU A 489 20.40 8.79 -1.24
CA LEU A 489 20.62 10.22 -1.50
C LEU A 489 21.71 10.53 -2.54
N ASP A 490 22.31 9.53 -3.16
CA ASP A 490 23.45 9.68 -4.09
C ASP A 490 24.71 10.32 -3.46
N LEU A 491 24.90 10.20 -2.15
CA LEU A 491 26.15 10.56 -1.49
C LEU A 491 27.29 9.65 -1.95
N SER A 492 28.51 10.18 -2.08
CA SER A 492 29.69 9.31 -2.24
C SER A 492 29.87 8.47 -0.96
N GLU A 493 30.47 7.27 -1.07
CA GLU A 493 30.69 6.40 0.09
C GLU A 493 31.37 7.14 1.23
N GLY A 494 32.43 7.91 0.95
CA GLY A 494 33.13 8.68 1.97
C GLY A 494 32.26 9.75 2.63
N ASN A 495 31.40 10.45 1.86
CA ASN A 495 30.49 11.44 2.43
C ASN A 495 29.37 10.77 3.22
N LEU A 496 28.89 9.59 2.80
CA LEU A 496 27.87 8.83 3.50
C LEU A 496 28.36 8.35 4.88
N ASP A 497 29.57 7.79 4.93
CA ASP A 497 30.19 7.32 6.17
C ASP A 497 30.51 8.48 7.11
N ALA A 498 31.04 9.57 6.56
CA ALA A 498 31.30 10.80 7.32
C ALA A 498 30.00 11.41 7.89
N LEU A 499 28.94 11.44 7.10
CA LEU A 499 27.62 11.90 7.55
C LEU A 499 27.07 11.00 8.66
N LYS A 500 27.08 9.67 8.46
CA LYS A 500 26.65 8.69 9.47
C LYS A 500 27.45 8.86 10.77
N GLY A 501 28.77 9.05 10.68
CA GLY A 501 29.61 9.31 11.84
C GLY A 501 29.30 10.64 12.55
N ALA A 502 28.96 11.68 11.80
CA ALA A 502 28.61 12.99 12.38
C ALA A 502 27.25 12.94 13.11
N VAL A 503 26.23 12.28 12.50
CA VAL A 503 24.88 12.22 13.07
C VAL A 503 24.71 11.14 14.15
N ALA A 504 25.67 10.24 14.30
CA ALA A 504 25.70 9.27 15.39
C ALA A 504 26.17 9.88 16.73
N LYS A 505 26.67 11.13 16.72
CA LYS A 505 27.06 11.81 17.96
C LYS A 505 25.83 12.15 18.79
N PRO A 506 25.93 12.06 20.12
CA PRO A 506 24.77 12.25 21.01
C PRO A 506 24.26 13.70 21.05
N TYR A 507 25.08 14.67 20.69
CA TYR A 507 24.72 16.09 20.67
C TYR A 507 25.55 16.83 19.64
N GLY A 508 25.07 18.00 19.26
CA GLY A 508 25.74 18.91 18.33
C GLY A 508 24.75 19.50 17.32
N LEU A 509 25.26 20.32 16.43
CA LEU A 509 24.48 21.07 15.46
C LEU A 509 24.94 20.72 14.03
N PHE A 510 24.01 20.25 13.22
CA PHE A 510 24.28 19.87 11.83
C PHE A 510 23.35 20.66 10.88
N PHE A 511 23.92 21.27 9.86
CA PHE A 511 23.17 22.04 8.87
C PHE A 511 23.14 21.38 7.50
N VAL A 512 21.98 21.50 6.82
CA VAL A 512 21.86 21.23 5.38
C VAL A 512 21.59 22.56 4.67
N CYS A 513 22.46 22.96 3.77
CA CYS A 513 22.33 24.24 3.09
C CYS A 513 22.15 24.12 1.58
N GLY A 514 21.54 25.14 0.98
CA GLY A 514 21.29 25.22 -0.46
C GLY A 514 20.08 26.08 -0.81
N PRO A 515 19.87 26.41 -2.08
CA PRO A 515 18.70 27.16 -2.54
C PRO A 515 17.40 26.36 -2.37
N THR A 516 16.28 27.03 -2.63
CA THR A 516 14.97 26.38 -2.70
C THR A 516 14.98 25.31 -3.79
N GLY A 517 14.42 24.12 -3.49
CA GLY A 517 14.35 23.00 -4.42
C GLY A 517 15.65 22.18 -4.54
N SER A 518 16.66 22.40 -3.70
CA SER A 518 17.90 21.59 -3.68
C SER A 518 17.76 20.24 -2.94
N GLY A 519 16.59 19.93 -2.35
CA GLY A 519 16.33 18.67 -1.66
C GLY A 519 16.67 18.65 -0.17
N LYS A 520 16.88 19.81 0.47
CA LYS A 520 17.23 19.91 1.89
C LYS A 520 16.25 19.17 2.81
N THR A 521 14.96 19.39 2.63
CA THR A 521 13.89 18.72 3.41
C THR A 521 13.99 17.21 3.27
N THR A 522 14.16 16.72 2.05
CA THR A 522 14.33 15.27 1.78
C THR A 522 15.52 14.70 2.53
N THR A 523 16.68 15.39 2.46
CA THR A 523 17.91 14.95 3.12
C THR A 523 17.76 14.94 4.64
N LEU A 524 17.16 16.00 5.23
CA LEU A 524 16.89 16.03 6.68
C LEU A 524 15.95 14.89 7.08
N HIS A 525 14.87 14.67 6.35
CA HIS A 525 13.95 13.57 6.64
C HIS A 525 14.58 12.19 6.46
N SER A 526 15.54 12.04 5.54
CA SER A 526 16.33 10.80 5.39
C SER A 526 17.26 10.60 6.60
N ILE A 527 17.90 11.66 7.10
CA ILE A 527 18.71 11.61 8.33
C ILE A 527 17.84 11.26 9.53
N LEU A 528 16.69 11.94 9.68
CA LEU A 528 15.75 11.66 10.78
C LEU A 528 15.21 10.24 10.70
N GLY A 529 14.92 9.72 9.49
CA GLY A 529 14.51 8.33 9.29
C GLY A 529 15.59 7.33 9.72
N TYR A 530 16.86 7.64 9.49
CA TYR A 530 17.98 6.84 9.94
C TYR A 530 18.12 6.83 11.49
N LEU A 531 17.83 7.95 12.15
CA LEU A 531 17.91 8.11 13.59
C LEU A 531 16.64 7.65 14.34
N ASN A 532 15.54 7.46 13.64
CA ASN A 532 14.23 7.17 14.22
C ASN A 532 14.12 5.73 14.71
N THR A 533 14.54 5.48 15.93
CA THR A 533 14.38 4.22 16.65
C THR A 533 13.31 4.34 17.73
N PRO A 534 12.79 3.24 18.29
CA PRO A 534 11.84 3.29 19.39
C PRO A 534 12.35 4.02 20.66
N GLU A 535 13.66 4.07 20.83
CA GLU A 535 14.34 4.70 21.98
C GLU A 535 14.63 6.20 21.76
N THR A 536 14.54 6.69 20.50
CA THR A 536 14.92 8.06 20.15
C THR A 536 13.69 8.98 20.06
N LYS A 537 13.67 10.04 20.84
CA LYS A 537 12.60 11.01 20.83
C LYS A 537 12.93 12.20 19.95
N ILE A 538 12.25 12.28 18.79
CA ILE A 538 12.52 13.29 17.77
C ILE A 538 11.38 14.31 17.71
N TRP A 539 11.70 15.60 17.88
CA TRP A 539 10.80 16.72 17.67
C TRP A 539 11.20 17.53 16.44
N THR A 540 10.22 17.91 15.62
CA THR A 540 10.45 18.75 14.46
C THR A 540 9.56 20.00 14.49
N ALA A 541 10.12 21.12 14.08
CA ALA A 541 9.42 22.38 13.83
C ALA A 541 9.51 22.70 12.33
N GLU A 542 8.40 22.79 11.64
CA GLU A 542 8.36 22.87 10.16
C GLU A 542 7.38 23.95 9.66
N ASP A 543 7.69 24.62 8.54
CA ASP A 543 6.84 25.65 7.92
C ASP A 543 6.63 25.41 6.41
N PRO A 544 5.67 24.53 6.05
CA PRO A 544 4.92 23.58 6.88
C PRO A 544 5.53 22.18 6.90
N VAL A 545 4.86 21.20 7.56
CA VAL A 545 5.17 19.77 7.44
C VAL A 545 4.93 19.33 6.01
N GLU A 546 5.99 18.89 5.32
CA GLU A 546 5.94 18.38 3.93
C GLU A 546 5.92 16.84 3.87
N ILE A 547 6.66 16.19 4.77
CA ILE A 547 6.80 14.73 4.84
C ILE A 547 6.38 14.27 6.24
N THR A 548 5.34 13.48 6.34
CA THR A 548 4.91 12.92 7.62
C THR A 548 5.62 11.59 7.86
N GLN A 549 6.31 11.45 9.00
CA GLN A 549 7.00 10.21 9.40
C GLN A 549 6.43 9.66 10.69
N LYS A 550 6.15 8.36 10.69
CA LYS A 550 5.76 7.65 11.91
C LYS A 550 6.93 7.66 12.90
N GLY A 551 6.65 7.95 14.16
CA GLY A 551 7.66 8.04 15.23
C GLY A 551 8.09 9.48 15.58
N LEU A 552 8.08 10.40 14.61
CA LEU A 552 8.42 11.82 14.84
C LEU A 552 7.27 12.59 15.49
N ARG A 553 7.63 13.59 16.29
CA ARG A 553 6.71 14.60 16.84
C ARG A 553 6.84 15.88 16.03
N GLN A 554 6.02 16.01 14.98
CA GLN A 554 6.11 17.08 14.00
C GLN A 554 5.14 18.21 14.34
N VAL A 555 5.67 19.43 14.50
CA VAL A 555 4.90 20.64 14.83
C VAL A 555 5.01 21.63 13.68
N GLN A 556 3.87 22.10 13.19
CA GLN A 556 3.83 23.09 12.13
C GLN A 556 3.78 24.50 12.69
N VAL A 557 4.55 25.42 12.10
CA VAL A 557 4.50 26.86 12.38
C VAL A 557 3.07 27.38 12.24
N ASN A 558 2.61 28.13 13.23
CA ASN A 558 1.33 28.82 13.20
C ASN A 558 1.50 30.24 13.74
N ARG A 559 1.80 31.18 12.86
CA ARG A 559 2.05 32.58 13.21
C ARG A 559 0.84 33.26 13.87
N LYS A 560 -0.40 32.83 13.52
CA LYS A 560 -1.63 33.35 14.11
C LYS A 560 -1.76 32.96 15.59
N ALA A 561 -1.22 31.84 15.98
CA ALA A 561 -1.19 31.32 17.34
C ALA A 561 0.12 31.71 18.09
N GLY A 562 1.03 32.51 17.48
CA GLY A 562 2.32 32.86 18.06
C GLY A 562 3.33 31.68 18.07
N LEU A 563 3.10 30.62 17.30
CA LEU A 563 4.01 29.48 17.21
C LEU A 563 5.01 29.69 16.06
N ASP A 564 6.13 30.32 16.37
CA ASP A 564 7.31 30.44 15.50
C ASP A 564 8.39 29.41 15.88
N PHE A 565 9.47 29.35 15.10
CA PHE A 565 10.55 28.38 15.29
C PHE A 565 11.23 28.53 16.67
N ALA A 566 11.54 29.76 17.11
CA ALA A 566 12.20 30.00 18.38
C ALA A 566 11.32 29.61 19.58
N THR A 567 10.03 29.94 19.53
CA THR A 567 9.05 29.57 20.56
C THR A 567 8.91 28.05 20.67
N MET A 568 8.82 27.34 19.51
CA MET A 568 8.73 25.89 19.49
C MET A 568 9.97 25.22 20.02
N MET A 569 11.17 25.70 19.65
CA MET A 569 12.42 25.14 20.14
C MET A 569 12.54 25.26 21.68
N ARG A 570 12.19 26.41 22.25
CA ARG A 570 12.15 26.56 23.72
C ARG A 570 11.16 25.62 24.39
N ALA A 571 10.07 25.28 23.73
CA ALA A 571 9.12 24.29 24.23
C ALA A 571 9.68 22.87 24.12
N PHE A 572 10.40 22.56 23.05
CA PHE A 572 11.02 21.22 22.84
C PHE A 572 12.06 20.93 23.92
N LEU A 573 12.88 21.90 24.30
CA LEU A 573 13.87 21.77 25.41
C LEU A 573 13.25 21.33 26.74
N ARG A 574 11.93 21.47 26.91
CA ARG A 574 11.18 21.01 28.10
C ARG A 574 10.39 19.73 27.82
N ALA A 575 10.51 19.17 26.63
CA ALA A 575 9.78 17.99 26.19
C ALA A 575 10.65 16.73 26.10
N ASP A 576 11.85 16.78 26.72
CA ASP A 576 12.81 15.68 26.79
C ASP A 576 13.14 15.07 25.39
N PRO A 577 13.66 15.87 24.46
CA PRO A 577 14.05 15.40 23.14
C PRO A 577 15.48 14.86 23.13
N ASP A 578 15.75 13.82 22.33
CA ASP A 578 17.11 13.43 21.94
C ASP A 578 17.54 14.21 20.70
N VAL A 579 16.60 14.39 19.76
CA VAL A 579 16.84 15.03 18.48
C VAL A 579 15.81 16.13 18.23
N ILE A 580 16.30 17.30 17.81
CA ILE A 580 15.48 18.45 17.42
C ILE A 580 15.78 18.80 15.96
N MET A 581 14.75 18.90 15.12
CA MET A 581 14.89 19.43 13.76
C MET A 581 14.10 20.73 13.62
N VAL A 582 14.75 21.75 13.09
CA VAL A 582 14.15 23.04 12.75
C VAL A 582 14.19 23.22 11.24
N GLY A 583 13.04 23.41 10.63
CA GLY A 583 12.92 23.50 9.16
C GLY A 583 13.92 24.51 8.56
N GLU A 584 14.09 25.65 9.22
CA GLU A 584 15.09 26.64 8.81
C GLU A 584 15.48 27.58 9.98
N MET A 585 16.73 28.06 9.98
CA MET A 585 17.24 29.06 10.88
C MET A 585 17.61 30.32 10.09
N ARG A 586 16.72 31.33 10.12
CA ARG A 586 16.88 32.59 9.35
C ARG A 586 17.31 33.79 10.22
N ASP A 587 17.08 33.72 11.49
CA ASP A 587 17.28 34.83 12.43
C ASP A 587 18.21 34.44 13.58
N LYS A 588 18.78 35.47 14.21
CA LYS A 588 19.71 35.33 15.31
C LYS A 588 19.15 34.56 16.51
N GLU A 589 17.89 34.76 16.82
CA GLU A 589 17.25 34.17 17.99
C GLU A 589 17.11 32.65 17.82
N THR A 590 16.59 32.18 16.66
CA THR A 590 16.42 30.75 16.34
C THR A 590 17.77 30.03 16.32
N VAL A 591 18.83 30.66 15.74
CA VAL A 591 20.17 30.06 15.72
C VAL A 591 20.75 29.97 17.12
N ALA A 592 20.62 31.01 17.93
CA ALA A 592 21.15 31.03 19.29
C ALA A 592 20.53 29.91 20.16
N VAL A 593 19.21 29.76 20.10
CA VAL A 593 18.52 28.66 20.81
C VAL A 593 18.97 27.27 20.27
N GLY A 594 19.27 27.15 18.99
CA GLY A 594 19.79 25.90 18.40
C GLY A 594 21.19 25.55 18.91
N ILE A 595 22.07 26.53 19.01
CA ILE A 595 23.42 26.38 19.61
C ILE A 595 23.30 25.98 21.08
N GLU A 596 22.46 26.70 21.86
CA GLU A 596 22.21 26.40 23.28
C GLU A 596 21.68 24.96 23.46
N ALA A 597 20.69 24.56 22.66
CA ALA A 597 20.16 23.20 22.68
C ALA A 597 21.25 22.15 22.42
N SER A 598 22.12 22.40 21.46
CA SER A 598 23.24 21.54 21.11
C SER A 598 24.25 21.41 22.25
N LEU A 599 24.61 22.52 22.88
CA LEU A 599 25.55 22.53 24.00
C LEU A 599 24.98 21.93 25.31
N THR A 600 23.65 21.88 25.40
CA THR A 600 22.94 21.26 26.54
C THR A 600 22.65 19.79 26.34
N GLY A 601 23.21 19.16 25.29
CA GLY A 601 23.17 17.69 25.10
C GLY A 601 22.21 17.17 24.06
N HIS A 602 21.67 18.04 23.19
CA HIS A 602 20.72 17.63 22.15
C HIS A 602 21.37 17.59 20.76
N LEU A 603 20.95 16.67 19.91
CA LEU A 603 21.33 16.65 18.50
C LEU A 603 20.37 17.54 17.69
N VAL A 604 20.89 18.59 17.09
CA VAL A 604 20.07 19.61 16.42
C VAL A 604 20.35 19.63 14.91
N PHE A 605 19.28 19.58 14.11
CA PHE A 605 19.33 19.69 12.65
C PHE A 605 18.59 20.91 12.17
N SER A 606 19.14 21.60 11.16
CA SER A 606 18.41 22.70 10.50
C SER A 606 18.85 22.92 9.08
N THR A 607 18.13 23.84 8.38
CA THR A 607 18.55 24.29 7.05
C THR A 607 18.98 25.74 7.03
N LEU A 608 19.83 26.04 6.03
CA LEU A 608 20.27 27.39 5.69
C LEU A 608 20.08 27.63 4.18
N HIS A 609 19.93 28.91 3.81
CA HIS A 609 19.86 29.36 2.42
C HIS A 609 21.18 30.01 1.99
N THR A 610 22.26 29.24 1.99
CA THR A 610 23.61 29.62 1.54
C THR A 610 24.02 28.74 0.36
N ASN A 611 25.06 29.10 -0.38
CA ASN A 611 25.46 28.42 -1.60
C ASN A 611 26.52 27.33 -1.40
N SER A 612 27.29 27.41 -0.31
CA SER A 612 28.33 26.44 0.03
C SER A 612 28.38 26.22 1.55
N ALA A 613 29.09 25.19 1.97
CA ALA A 613 29.26 24.89 3.39
C ALA A 613 30.15 25.95 4.11
N PRO A 614 31.28 26.43 3.55
CA PRO A 614 32.05 27.53 4.13
C PRO A 614 31.28 28.86 4.26
N GLU A 615 30.46 29.22 3.24
CA GLU A 615 29.60 30.41 3.32
C GLU A 615 28.59 30.31 4.46
N SER A 616 28.10 29.12 4.78
CA SER A 616 27.17 28.91 5.89
C SER A 616 27.77 29.29 7.23
N VAL A 617 29.04 28.96 7.46
CA VAL A 617 29.77 29.32 8.69
C VAL A 617 29.92 30.84 8.79
N VAL A 618 30.41 31.49 7.75
CA VAL A 618 30.57 32.95 7.71
C VAL A 618 29.22 33.63 7.95
N ARG A 619 28.17 33.18 7.31
CA ARG A 619 26.81 33.72 7.46
C ARG A 619 26.30 33.65 8.90
N LEU A 620 26.56 32.54 9.61
CA LEU A 620 26.17 32.37 11.01
C LEU A 620 26.97 33.30 11.93
N LEU A 621 28.28 33.46 11.67
CA LEU A 621 29.11 34.43 12.39
C LEU A 621 28.64 35.88 12.16
N ASP A 622 28.26 36.23 10.92
CA ASP A 622 27.74 37.58 10.57
C ASP A 622 26.37 37.84 11.21
N MET A 623 25.57 36.81 11.46
CA MET A 623 24.33 36.92 12.22
C MET A 623 24.59 37.21 13.72
N GLY A 624 25.86 37.25 14.15
CA GLY A 624 26.28 37.59 15.49
C GLY A 624 26.29 36.43 16.47
N MET A 625 26.55 35.20 15.95
CA MET A 625 26.80 34.05 16.82
C MET A 625 28.17 34.17 17.49
N ASP A 626 28.20 33.72 18.74
CA ASP A 626 29.46 33.62 19.49
C ASP A 626 30.33 32.51 18.88
N PRO A 627 31.59 32.83 18.47
CA PRO A 627 32.43 31.85 17.78
C PRO A 627 32.77 30.62 18.63
N PHE A 628 32.95 30.79 19.96
CA PHE A 628 33.28 29.67 20.85
C PHE A 628 32.14 28.67 20.94
N ASN A 629 30.95 29.15 21.28
CA ASN A 629 29.77 28.35 21.41
C ASN A 629 29.40 27.67 20.05
N PHE A 630 29.54 28.39 18.95
CA PHE A 630 29.27 27.89 17.63
C PHE A 630 30.29 26.82 17.16
N ALA A 631 31.59 27.06 17.39
CA ALA A 631 32.63 26.09 17.06
C ALA A 631 32.44 24.75 17.82
N ASP A 632 32.13 24.86 19.13
CA ASP A 632 31.89 23.68 19.96
C ASP A 632 30.65 22.88 19.51
N ALA A 633 29.57 23.59 19.15
CA ALA A 633 28.32 22.99 18.72
C ALA A 633 28.41 22.31 17.35
N LEU A 634 29.24 22.82 16.41
CA LEU A 634 29.21 22.44 15.01
C LEU A 634 29.71 21.01 14.77
N LEU A 635 28.84 20.15 14.24
CA LEU A 635 29.17 18.80 13.74
C LEU A 635 29.57 18.84 12.27
N GLY A 636 28.83 19.59 11.48
CA GLY A 636 29.09 19.73 10.06
C GLY A 636 28.03 20.52 9.31
N VAL A 637 28.35 20.83 8.08
CA VAL A 637 27.46 21.49 7.11
C VAL A 637 27.49 20.72 5.80
N LEU A 638 26.31 20.28 5.33
CA LEU A 638 26.12 19.64 4.03
C LEU A 638 25.49 20.62 3.05
N ALA A 639 26.29 21.14 2.11
CA ALA A 639 25.73 21.91 1.00
C ALA A 639 25.23 20.97 -0.10
N GLN A 640 24.11 21.31 -0.70
CA GLN A 640 23.41 20.41 -1.64
C GLN A 640 22.81 21.16 -2.83
N ARG A 641 22.90 20.50 -4.00
CA ARG A 641 22.22 20.87 -5.26
C ARG A 641 21.59 19.63 -5.88
N LEU A 642 20.64 19.82 -6.80
CA LEU A 642 20.07 18.75 -7.61
C LEU A 642 20.33 19.02 -9.08
N ALA A 643 21.09 18.13 -9.72
CA ALA A 643 21.25 18.09 -11.17
C ALA A 643 20.25 17.13 -11.81
N LYS A 644 19.94 17.28 -13.11
CA LYS A 644 19.12 16.31 -13.82
C LYS A 644 19.92 15.02 -14.02
N ARG A 645 19.27 13.88 -13.78
CA ARG A 645 19.85 12.56 -14.00
C ARG A 645 19.64 12.14 -15.46
N LEU A 646 20.68 11.62 -16.11
CA LEU A 646 20.57 11.01 -17.42
C LEU A 646 19.59 9.83 -17.39
N CYS A 647 18.72 9.76 -18.40
CA CYS A 647 17.77 8.67 -18.54
C CYS A 647 18.51 7.34 -18.76
N LYS A 648 18.23 6.37 -17.91
CA LYS A 648 18.88 5.04 -17.98
C LYS A 648 18.57 4.31 -19.30
N SER A 649 17.35 4.53 -19.85
CA SER A 649 16.87 3.83 -21.06
C SER A 649 17.47 4.38 -22.37
N CYS A 650 17.89 5.65 -22.41
CA CYS A 650 18.29 6.28 -23.67
C CYS A 650 19.60 7.05 -23.64
N LYS A 651 20.32 7.10 -22.52
CA LYS A 651 21.66 7.73 -22.51
C LYS A 651 22.61 7.00 -23.47
N VAL A 652 23.42 7.75 -24.19
CA VAL A 652 24.38 7.22 -25.18
C VAL A 652 25.78 7.35 -24.63
N ALA A 653 26.49 6.23 -24.56
CA ALA A 653 27.87 6.17 -24.17
C ALA A 653 28.77 6.69 -25.34
N TYR A 654 29.84 7.39 -25.00
CA TYR A 654 30.87 7.79 -25.94
C TYR A 654 32.25 7.85 -25.27
N GLU A 655 33.31 7.67 -26.07
CA GLU A 655 34.68 7.90 -25.60
C GLU A 655 35.00 9.40 -25.75
N PRO A 656 35.28 10.11 -24.64
CA PRO A 656 35.69 11.51 -24.70
C PRO A 656 37.09 11.64 -25.30
N ASP A 657 37.38 12.74 -25.98
CA ASP A 657 38.72 13.07 -26.39
C ASP A 657 39.57 13.51 -25.18
N ARG A 658 40.91 13.59 -25.39
CA ARG A 658 41.81 13.99 -24.32
C ARG A 658 41.52 15.41 -23.81
N ALA A 659 41.14 16.31 -24.71
CA ALA A 659 40.85 17.70 -24.35
C ALA A 659 39.65 17.80 -23.44
N GLU A 660 38.60 17.00 -23.67
CA GLU A 660 37.41 16.97 -22.80
C GLU A 660 37.75 16.49 -21.39
N ILE A 661 38.58 15.45 -21.24
CA ILE A 661 39.04 14.97 -19.92
C ILE A 661 39.93 16.02 -19.25
N ASP A 662 40.85 16.66 -20.01
CA ASP A 662 41.71 17.72 -19.48
C ASP A 662 40.89 18.93 -18.98
N HIS A 663 39.82 19.31 -19.70
CA HIS A 663 38.88 20.35 -19.25
C HIS A 663 38.12 19.98 -17.96
N LEU A 664 37.64 18.75 -17.86
CA LEU A 664 37.01 18.29 -16.62
C LEU A 664 37.99 18.33 -15.43
N LEU A 665 39.22 17.91 -15.69
CA LEU A 665 40.27 17.91 -14.68
C LEU A 665 40.66 19.33 -14.26
N ASP A 666 40.72 20.28 -15.19
CA ASP A 666 41.01 21.69 -14.91
C ASP A 666 39.89 22.31 -14.03
N GLU A 667 38.62 22.03 -14.36
CA GLU A 667 37.51 22.48 -13.55
C GLU A 667 37.48 21.85 -12.13
N TYR A 668 37.90 20.59 -12.04
CA TYR A 668 38.01 19.88 -10.76
C TYR A 668 39.12 20.47 -9.88
N CYS A 669 40.25 20.75 -10.47
CA CYS A 669 41.45 21.28 -9.80
C CYS A 669 41.34 22.76 -9.47
N ALA A 670 40.43 23.52 -10.09
CA ALA A 670 40.32 24.96 -9.92
C ALA A 670 40.08 25.37 -8.46
N ASP A 671 39.33 24.56 -7.71
CA ASP A 671 39.03 24.83 -6.32
C ASP A 671 40.16 24.36 -5.35
N MET A 672 41.13 23.58 -5.84
CA MET A 672 42.21 22.95 -5.03
C MET A 672 43.50 23.76 -4.96
N GLN A 673 43.58 24.88 -5.65
CA GLN A 673 44.85 25.66 -5.78
C GLN A 673 45.45 26.10 -4.44
N GLY A 674 44.59 26.27 -3.39
CA GLY A 674 45.03 26.63 -2.03
C GLY A 674 45.36 25.43 -1.14
N THR A 675 45.23 24.19 -1.63
CA THR A 675 45.52 23.01 -0.80
C THR A 675 47.00 22.73 -0.72
N PRO A 676 47.51 22.13 0.37
CA PRO A 676 48.98 21.89 0.53
C PRO A 676 49.58 21.11 -0.61
N ALA A 677 48.87 20.13 -1.18
CA ALA A 677 49.36 19.33 -2.32
C ALA A 677 49.55 20.16 -3.59
N PHE A 678 48.61 21.05 -3.92
CA PHE A 678 48.72 21.95 -5.08
C PHE A 678 49.73 23.08 -4.87
N VAL A 679 49.88 23.56 -3.63
CA VAL A 679 50.90 24.55 -3.30
C VAL A 679 52.32 23.95 -3.42
N ALA A 680 52.49 22.67 -3.05
CA ALA A 680 53.80 22.01 -3.11
C ALA A 680 54.18 21.62 -4.57
N ASP A 681 53.29 20.95 -5.31
CA ASP A 681 53.53 20.56 -6.71
C ASP A 681 52.18 20.42 -7.45
N PRO A 682 51.74 21.46 -8.18
CA PRO A 682 50.47 21.44 -8.91
C PRO A 682 50.40 20.34 -10.00
N VAL A 683 51.53 20.00 -10.60
CA VAL A 683 51.57 19.00 -11.69
C VAL A 683 51.39 17.59 -11.12
N ALA A 684 52.14 17.28 -10.08
CA ALA A 684 52.02 15.99 -9.41
C ALA A 684 50.62 15.81 -8.77
N ALA A 685 50.07 16.86 -8.17
CA ALA A 685 48.72 16.82 -7.60
C ALA A 685 47.62 16.57 -8.65
N ARG A 686 47.74 17.22 -9.82
CA ARG A 686 46.84 17.02 -10.97
C ARG A 686 46.92 15.58 -11.51
N GLU A 687 48.14 15.05 -11.67
CA GLU A 687 48.36 13.67 -12.17
C GLU A 687 47.85 12.62 -11.16
N ALA A 688 47.96 12.89 -9.87
CA ALA A 688 47.38 12.02 -8.82
C ALA A 688 45.87 11.92 -8.94
N ILE A 689 45.17 13.04 -9.20
CA ILE A 689 43.72 13.07 -9.42
C ILE A 689 43.37 12.27 -10.67
N LEU A 690 44.10 12.49 -11.78
CA LEU A 690 43.84 11.75 -13.03
C LEU A 690 44.05 10.25 -12.85
N SER A 691 45.07 9.86 -12.10
CA SER A 691 45.33 8.45 -11.78
C SER A 691 44.21 7.84 -10.92
N LEU A 692 43.69 8.59 -9.95
CA LEU A 692 42.55 8.19 -9.15
C LEU A 692 41.28 8.01 -10.01
N TRP A 693 41.04 8.93 -10.97
CA TRP A 693 39.90 8.83 -11.88
C TRP A 693 40.04 7.60 -12.80
N ARG A 694 41.24 7.32 -13.32
CA ARG A 694 41.51 6.11 -14.10
C ARG A 694 41.21 4.84 -13.30
N ALA A 695 41.65 4.78 -12.07
CA ALA A 695 41.43 3.62 -11.20
C ALA A 695 39.94 3.39 -10.91
N ARG A 696 39.11 4.45 -10.83
CA ARG A 696 37.70 4.35 -10.46
C ARG A 696 36.72 4.28 -11.63
N HIS A 697 37.01 4.97 -12.73
CA HIS A 697 36.05 5.23 -13.80
C HIS A 697 36.50 4.79 -15.18
N ALA A 698 37.76 4.37 -15.38
CA ALA A 698 38.18 3.81 -16.65
C ALA A 698 37.63 2.39 -16.82
N ASN A 699 37.34 2.03 -18.08
CA ASN A 699 36.98 0.67 -18.44
C ASN A 699 38.21 -0.27 -18.40
N ASP A 700 38.02 -1.56 -18.66
CA ASP A 700 39.09 -2.58 -18.66
C ASP A 700 40.24 -2.27 -19.66
N GLN A 701 40.00 -1.38 -20.61
CA GLN A 701 41.01 -0.90 -21.58
C GLN A 701 41.73 0.38 -21.12
N GLY A 702 41.46 0.88 -19.93
CA GLY A 702 42.02 2.11 -19.38
C GLY A 702 41.44 3.41 -19.95
N LYS A 703 40.33 3.33 -20.71
CA LYS A 703 39.67 4.48 -21.32
C LYS A 703 38.48 4.96 -20.51
N PHE A 704 38.24 6.27 -20.50
CA PHE A 704 37.05 6.86 -19.95
C PHE A 704 35.84 6.67 -20.88
N VAL A 705 34.68 6.45 -20.32
CA VAL A 705 33.40 6.41 -21.01
C VAL A 705 32.46 7.43 -20.38
N LEU A 706 32.11 8.45 -21.16
CA LEU A 706 31.10 9.43 -20.74
C LEU A 706 29.76 9.17 -21.42
N TYR A 707 28.72 9.85 -20.93
CA TYR A 707 27.36 9.67 -21.41
C TYR A 707 26.71 11.00 -21.75
N ARG A 708 25.90 11.01 -22.80
CA ARG A 708 25.11 12.18 -23.22
C ARG A 708 23.61 11.85 -23.27
N ALA A 709 22.80 12.88 -23.06
CA ALA A 709 21.36 12.80 -23.19
C ALA A 709 20.96 12.58 -24.66
N ASN A 710 20.02 11.68 -24.93
CA ASN A 710 19.48 11.43 -26.25
C ASN A 710 18.00 11.84 -26.33
N GLY A 711 17.15 11.23 -25.53
CA GLY A 711 15.69 11.43 -25.51
C GLY A 711 14.93 10.17 -25.90
N CYS A 712 13.86 9.88 -25.17
CA CYS A 712 12.91 8.79 -25.44
C CYS A 712 11.52 9.14 -24.87
N PRO A 713 10.49 8.37 -25.20
CA PRO A 713 9.13 8.63 -24.69
C PRO A 713 9.00 8.61 -23.14
N GLU A 714 9.90 7.91 -22.46
CA GLU A 714 9.89 7.77 -20.99
C GLU A 714 10.57 8.94 -20.25
N CYS A 715 11.23 9.87 -20.96
CA CYS A 715 12.03 10.92 -20.35
C CYS A 715 11.75 12.30 -20.93
N THR A 716 12.26 13.34 -20.28
CA THR A 716 12.20 14.73 -20.79
C THR A 716 13.56 15.12 -21.34
N GLN A 717 13.69 15.15 -22.67
CA GLN A 717 14.93 15.56 -23.38
C GLN A 717 16.18 14.76 -22.93
N GLY A 718 16.03 13.47 -22.69
CA GLY A 718 17.14 12.60 -22.29
C GLY A 718 17.42 12.55 -20.78
N TYR A 719 16.59 13.20 -19.94
CA TYR A 719 16.73 13.20 -18.49
C TYR A 719 15.48 12.66 -17.81
N ARG A 720 15.68 11.87 -16.75
CA ARG A 720 14.61 11.33 -15.90
C ARG A 720 15.08 11.26 -14.45
N GLY A 721 14.41 12.03 -13.58
CA GLY A 721 14.77 12.17 -12.18
C GLY A 721 15.93 13.15 -11.97
N ARG A 722 16.39 13.21 -10.74
CA ARG A 722 17.46 14.12 -10.27
C ARG A 722 18.54 13.31 -9.57
N VAL A 723 19.74 13.87 -9.50
CA VAL A 723 20.90 13.35 -8.76
C VAL A 723 21.36 14.43 -7.81
N GLY A 724 21.60 14.08 -6.54
CA GLY A 724 22.15 14.99 -5.54
C GLY A 724 23.61 15.31 -5.85
N LEU A 725 24.04 16.56 -5.68
CA LEU A 725 25.42 16.98 -5.61
C LEU A 725 25.69 17.48 -4.19
N HIS A 726 26.77 17.02 -3.58
CA HIS A 726 27.00 17.17 -2.16
C HIS A 726 28.40 17.72 -1.85
N GLU A 727 28.45 18.68 -0.92
CA GLU A 727 29.68 19.24 -0.36
C GLU A 727 29.55 19.15 1.16
N LEU A 728 30.24 18.19 1.78
CA LEU A 728 30.18 17.93 3.22
C LEU A 728 31.43 18.44 3.92
N MET A 729 31.27 19.50 4.70
CA MET A 729 32.26 20.03 5.60
C MET A 729 31.98 19.57 7.04
N LEU A 730 32.89 18.84 7.63
CA LEU A 730 32.80 18.43 9.03
C LEU A 730 33.38 19.52 9.96
N GLY A 731 32.87 19.58 11.19
CA GLY A 731 33.42 20.40 12.26
C GLY A 731 34.70 19.79 12.84
N SER A 732 35.77 19.72 12.03
CA SER A 732 37.09 19.28 12.46
C SER A 732 37.75 20.32 13.39
N ASP A 733 38.76 19.92 14.14
CA ASP A 733 39.52 20.85 14.99
C ASP A 733 40.12 21.99 14.17
N HIS A 734 40.53 21.74 12.94
CA HIS A 734 41.02 22.73 12.00
C HIS A 734 39.93 23.76 11.64
N ILE A 735 38.74 23.31 11.29
CA ILE A 735 37.59 24.18 10.99
C ILE A 735 37.15 24.95 12.22
N LYS A 736 37.12 24.31 13.40
CA LYS A 736 36.79 24.97 14.66
C LYS A 736 37.75 26.10 15.01
N ALA A 737 39.06 25.86 14.83
CA ALA A 737 40.08 26.91 15.04
C ALA A 737 39.85 28.12 14.11
N LEU A 738 39.56 27.92 12.85
CA LEU A 738 39.24 28.97 11.89
C LEU A 738 37.92 29.70 12.21
N ILE A 739 36.94 29.04 12.78
CA ILE A 739 35.70 29.65 13.26
C ILE A 739 36.03 30.64 14.41
N LEU A 740 36.88 30.21 15.35
CA LEU A 740 37.31 31.07 16.48
C LEU A 740 38.05 32.36 16.00
N GLU A 741 38.84 32.23 14.93
CA GLU A 741 39.57 33.34 14.29
C GLU A 741 38.66 34.19 13.38
N ARG A 742 37.39 33.81 13.16
CA ARG A 742 36.47 34.42 12.18
C ARG A 742 37.06 34.47 10.78
N ALA A 743 37.67 33.38 10.36
CA ALA A 743 38.32 33.24 9.06
C ALA A 743 37.35 33.45 7.88
N ARG A 744 37.90 33.82 6.73
CA ARG A 744 37.14 34.05 5.52
C ARG A 744 36.66 32.67 4.92
N ALA A 745 35.61 32.72 4.10
CA ALA A 745 35.10 31.54 3.44
C ALA A 745 36.16 30.80 2.58
N SER A 746 37.12 31.53 1.97
CA SER A 746 38.21 30.94 1.22
C SER A 746 39.22 30.16 2.08
N GLU A 747 39.47 30.58 3.29
CA GLU A 747 40.36 29.92 4.25
C GLU A 747 39.68 28.65 4.78
N LEU A 748 38.41 28.77 5.16
CA LEU A 748 37.58 27.61 5.54
C LEU A 748 37.48 26.59 4.41
N LEU A 749 37.34 27.03 3.14
CA LEU A 749 37.32 26.13 1.98
C LEU A 749 38.65 25.37 1.85
N GLY A 750 39.78 26.07 1.90
CA GLY A 750 41.09 25.45 1.83
C GLY A 750 41.33 24.42 2.93
N ALA A 751 40.96 24.74 4.16
CA ALA A 751 41.05 23.86 5.32
C ALA A 751 40.13 22.63 5.14
N ALA A 752 38.85 22.81 4.78
CA ALA A 752 37.91 21.74 4.58
C ALA A 752 38.35 20.79 3.46
N MET A 753 38.89 21.31 2.36
CA MET A 753 39.44 20.50 1.27
C MET A 753 40.68 19.72 1.71
N SER A 754 41.50 20.29 2.56
CA SER A 754 42.65 19.59 3.14
C SER A 754 42.21 18.46 4.08
N ASP A 755 41.07 18.62 4.74
CA ASP A 755 40.44 17.60 5.58
C ASP A 755 39.65 16.55 4.75
N GLY A 756 39.64 16.65 3.40
CA GLY A 756 39.05 15.68 2.50
C GLY A 756 37.69 16.08 1.92
N MET A 757 37.17 17.27 2.21
CA MET A 757 35.93 17.76 1.58
C MET A 757 36.12 17.89 0.06
N ARG A 758 35.06 17.61 -0.67
CA ARG A 758 34.92 17.93 -2.10
C ARG A 758 33.84 18.97 -2.30
N THR A 759 34.08 19.90 -3.22
CA THR A 759 33.08 20.91 -3.57
C THR A 759 31.93 20.30 -4.36
N LEU A 760 30.78 20.99 -4.43
CA LEU A 760 29.63 20.60 -5.24
C LEU A 760 30.01 20.31 -6.70
N ARG A 761 30.95 21.11 -7.26
CA ARG A 761 31.46 20.94 -8.63
C ARG A 761 32.26 19.65 -8.77
N GLN A 762 33.14 19.38 -7.82
CA GLN A 762 33.97 18.17 -7.80
C GLN A 762 33.11 16.92 -7.69
N ASP A 763 32.13 16.89 -6.76
CA ASP A 763 31.18 15.79 -6.63
C ASP A 763 30.34 15.62 -7.91
N GLY A 764 29.97 16.75 -8.54
CA GLY A 764 29.27 16.73 -9.84
C GLY A 764 30.10 16.11 -10.96
N ILE A 765 31.38 16.43 -11.05
CA ILE A 765 32.30 15.87 -12.06
C ILE A 765 32.49 14.36 -11.83
N GLU A 766 32.66 13.90 -10.59
CA GLU A 766 32.70 12.46 -10.27
C GLU A 766 31.42 11.74 -10.75
N LYS A 767 30.25 12.37 -10.61
CA LYS A 767 28.96 11.83 -11.08
C LYS A 767 28.82 11.87 -12.62
N VAL A 768 29.50 12.80 -13.30
CA VAL A 768 29.60 12.77 -14.76
C VAL A 768 30.46 11.57 -15.21
N LEU A 769 31.61 11.36 -14.56
CA LEU A 769 32.47 10.19 -14.82
C LEU A 769 31.74 8.86 -14.55
N ALA A 770 30.88 8.83 -13.52
CA ALA A 770 30.02 7.69 -13.20
C ALA A 770 28.80 7.54 -14.14
N GLY A 771 28.58 8.46 -15.10
CA GLY A 771 27.48 8.40 -16.07
C GLY A 771 26.09 8.64 -15.47
N LEU A 772 25.99 9.34 -14.34
CA LEU A 772 24.73 9.68 -13.68
C LEU A 772 24.12 10.97 -14.21
N THR A 773 24.95 11.94 -14.60
CA THR A 773 24.58 13.24 -15.17
C THR A 773 25.59 13.65 -16.25
N ASP A 774 25.43 14.81 -16.84
CA ASP A 774 26.41 15.41 -17.75
C ASP A 774 26.95 16.75 -17.23
N ILE A 775 28.07 17.19 -17.77
CA ILE A 775 28.76 18.40 -17.31
C ILE A 775 27.92 19.67 -17.51
N LYS A 776 27.00 19.70 -18.49
CA LYS A 776 26.10 20.83 -18.72
C LYS A 776 25.14 21.03 -17.55
N GLN A 777 24.66 19.94 -16.96
CA GLN A 777 23.79 19.99 -15.80
C GLN A 777 24.55 20.39 -14.54
N VAL A 778 25.78 19.91 -14.36
CA VAL A 778 26.65 20.30 -13.25
C VAL A 778 26.94 21.79 -13.30
N ARG A 779 27.40 22.33 -14.43
CA ARG A 779 27.67 23.76 -14.62
C ARG A 779 26.43 24.63 -14.40
N LYS A 780 25.24 24.13 -14.75
CA LYS A 780 23.97 24.87 -14.57
C LYS A 780 23.61 25.07 -13.09
N VAL A 781 23.95 24.15 -12.22
CA VAL A 781 23.58 24.19 -10.79
C VAL A 781 24.72 24.60 -9.86
N CYS A 782 25.98 24.47 -10.30
CA CYS A 782 27.17 24.88 -9.58
C CYS A 782 27.74 26.21 -10.11
N VAL A 783 26.89 27.22 -10.26
CA VAL A 783 27.33 28.58 -10.60
C VAL A 783 28.01 29.18 -9.37
N ARG A 784 29.22 29.76 -9.55
CA ARG A 784 29.92 30.54 -8.53
C ARG A 784 29.29 31.91 -8.35
#